data_86917d317ad321ef920ec9ef318482e1
#
_entry.id   86917d317ad321ef920ec9ef318482e1
#
_cell.length_a   1.000
_cell.length_b   1.000
_cell.length_c   1.000
_cell.angle_alpha   90.00
_cell.angle_beta   90.00
_cell.angle_gamma   90.00
#
_symmetry.space_group_name_H-M   'P 1'
#
loop_
_entity.id
_entity.type
_entity.pdbx_description
1 polymer ?
#
loop_
_entity_poly.entity_id
_entity_poly.type
_entity_poly.pdbx_seq_one_letter_code
_entity_poly.pdbx_strand_id
1 'polypeptide(L)'
;MKSFFRFLKRNPYYTVINILGLAVALMFVILIGDYTWRQFSMDHSQPNKDRIVLLGRSSDYMSWPEESWKIGRMYPEIENTCCVVSQGGTIRTDEESFKDMEGNPVLLVDSTFFSMFSFDFVEGDPGNALSSPDKCVITESLADVLFPDVDPMGEALRIIGQRSVTISGRDPYDSTLVYTVSGVVRDFDKTVFPNDTKIIASIDRHPQILGYNMTSDVFASTGHGCFKTFYLLAKGASLDSKREEIWSMLKADIPMMEFDFAGSGISSASITPLRKVMFDPQNNGRGLEKGNKVLLVILLSAVIAILLFAVTNYINLTVANTGMRAREMATRRLLGGSSREIIVKLVGESTLMVLISFLLGLGLAFLFQDDMASMFRGRIMLENDFTPGTVSVCIGFVVLTGLLAGIIPGLQISAFKPIDVVKGSFRFKSKMVFSRVFIMIQNLITVVMLTLSLVVALQINGLVKAPLGIDVKDVVYITPDEPGDSDAILSALEQLPCVQKIGLSSGSCLSVGSTSVSMMRDNNDAQHLIRLANLDKAAFEIYGLEILNDYGASDGAVYINEKMKEDLGLSDSDREIQWQNGPIWSLAGVINNFHKGNILNEVSEFAIFYREAGKIQNPDYVVKTDGSPEAYKTIKSAVAEVMTNSRNVDRVVQNLEEGVASQFEEERNVLRIVLMFTGIALLISIFGFIGLSLFFIRQRRSEIAVRRIMGGSVKDVILFMLVKFCAPLLISCVVAVPVAYYISDRWLQSFSYRISPGIWIFISSCVVSLMIAVMSVLWQTVGAVRSNPSEGIKTE
;
A
#
# COMPACT_ATOMS: atom_id res chain seq x y z
N MET A 1 20.55 12.79 39.07
CA MET A 1 19.36 13.33 38.43
C MET A 1 19.31 14.89 38.46
N LYS A 2 19.38 15.56 39.64
CA LYS A 2 19.34 17.06 39.72
C LYS A 2 20.37 17.78 38.84
N SER A 3 21.62 17.24 38.74
CA SER A 3 22.69 17.77 37.86
C SER A 3 22.31 17.68 36.38
N PHE A 4 21.68 16.57 35.94
CA PHE A 4 21.22 16.32 34.57
C PHE A 4 20.13 17.33 34.16
N PHE A 5 19.06 17.48 34.94
CA PHE A 5 17.99 18.44 34.64
C PHE A 5 18.53 19.87 34.54
N ARG A 6 19.50 20.24 35.44
CA ARG A 6 20.15 21.54 35.39
C ARG A 6 20.97 21.73 34.12
N PHE A 7 21.63 20.63 33.64
CA PHE A 7 22.37 20.65 32.37
C PHE A 7 21.41 20.83 31.18
N LEU A 8 20.28 20.11 31.12
CA LEU A 8 19.26 20.24 30.06
C LEU A 8 18.71 21.68 30.00
N LYS A 9 18.38 22.27 31.16
CA LYS A 9 17.86 23.66 31.21
C LYS A 9 18.90 24.69 30.73
N ARG A 10 20.18 24.45 30.98
CA ARG A 10 21.26 25.35 30.53
C ARG A 10 21.63 25.17 29.03
N ASN A 11 21.22 24.08 28.39
CA ASN A 11 21.52 23.79 27.00
C ASN A 11 20.21 23.48 26.21
N PRO A 12 19.31 24.46 26.02
CA PRO A 12 17.98 24.22 25.46
C PRO A 12 18.05 23.69 24.02
N TYR A 13 18.94 24.22 23.18
CA TYR A 13 19.08 23.71 21.80
C TYR A 13 19.49 22.25 21.74
N TYR A 14 20.45 21.83 22.56
CA TYR A 14 20.82 20.41 22.67
C TYR A 14 19.64 19.56 23.09
N THR A 15 18.91 20.01 24.10
CA THR A 15 17.77 19.26 24.67
C THR A 15 16.65 19.11 23.66
N VAL A 16 16.25 20.21 23.01
CA VAL A 16 15.15 20.23 22.03
C VAL A 16 15.47 19.38 20.80
N ILE A 17 16.66 19.56 20.22
CA ILE A 17 17.09 18.80 19.05
C ILE A 17 17.11 17.29 19.32
N ASN A 18 17.64 16.86 20.48
CA ASN A 18 17.67 15.44 20.84
C ASN A 18 16.30 14.87 21.11
N ILE A 19 15.46 15.56 21.90
CA ILE A 19 14.12 15.07 22.23
C ILE A 19 13.25 15.00 20.99
N LEU A 20 13.17 16.08 20.20
CA LEU A 20 12.34 16.11 19.00
C LEU A 20 12.83 15.13 17.92
N GLY A 21 14.13 15.10 17.64
CA GLY A 21 14.69 14.19 16.66
C GLY A 21 14.44 12.72 17.00
N LEU A 22 14.56 12.36 18.28
CA LEU A 22 14.31 11.01 18.74
C LEU A 22 12.80 10.71 18.85
N ALA A 23 11.97 11.69 19.26
CA ALA A 23 10.53 11.52 19.35
C ALA A 23 9.87 11.26 17.99
N VAL A 24 10.26 12.00 16.96
CA VAL A 24 9.78 11.77 15.59
C VAL A 24 10.19 10.36 15.11
N ALA A 25 11.43 9.95 15.32
CA ALA A 25 11.87 8.60 14.96
C ALA A 25 11.07 7.51 15.71
N LEU A 26 10.84 7.72 17.02
CA LEU A 26 10.09 6.77 17.87
C LEU A 26 8.61 6.72 17.51
N MET A 27 8.01 7.83 17.10
CA MET A 27 6.64 7.85 16.55
C MET A 27 6.49 6.84 15.40
N PHE A 28 7.42 6.85 14.44
CA PHE A 28 7.38 5.91 13.31
C PHE A 28 7.68 4.47 13.73
N VAL A 29 8.58 4.28 14.69
CA VAL A 29 8.83 2.93 15.27
C VAL A 29 7.53 2.37 15.88
N ILE A 30 6.76 3.19 16.58
CA ILE A 30 5.49 2.78 17.20
C ILE A 30 4.46 2.46 16.11
N LEU A 31 4.20 3.38 15.19
CA LEU A 31 3.16 3.23 14.16
C LEU A 31 3.45 2.04 13.21
N ILE A 32 4.67 1.93 12.73
CA ILE A 32 5.05 0.83 11.82
C ILE A 32 5.21 -0.48 12.58
N GLY A 33 5.64 -0.41 13.84
CA GLY A 33 5.70 -1.56 14.72
C GLY A 33 4.30 -2.15 14.94
N ASP A 34 3.31 -1.31 15.25
CA ASP A 34 1.92 -1.71 15.39
C ASP A 34 1.36 -2.29 14.08
N TYR A 35 1.48 -1.54 12.98
CA TYR A 35 1.05 -2.01 11.66
C TYR A 35 1.65 -3.38 11.30
N THR A 36 2.96 -3.53 11.48
CA THR A 36 3.66 -4.78 11.18
C THR A 36 3.20 -5.92 12.08
N TRP A 37 3.04 -5.64 13.39
CA TRP A 37 2.55 -6.62 14.35
C TRP A 37 1.16 -7.11 13.99
N ARG A 38 0.26 -6.21 13.61
CA ARG A 38 -1.11 -6.55 13.15
C ARG A 38 -1.07 -7.46 11.93
N GLN A 39 -0.26 -7.11 10.93
CA GLN A 39 -0.11 -7.93 9.71
C GLN A 39 0.41 -9.35 10.01
N PHE A 40 1.38 -9.51 10.90
CA PHE A 40 1.90 -10.83 11.27
C PHE A 40 1.03 -11.57 12.28
N SER A 41 0.15 -10.90 13.00
CA SER A 41 -0.75 -11.51 13.99
C SER A 41 -2.14 -11.85 13.44
N MET A 42 -2.35 -11.70 12.12
CA MET A 42 -3.61 -12.08 11.47
C MET A 42 -3.99 -13.51 11.82
N ASP A 43 -5.24 -13.68 12.24
CA ASP A 43 -5.86 -14.96 12.64
C ASP A 43 -5.13 -15.75 13.75
N HIS A 44 -4.15 -15.12 14.45
CA HIS A 44 -3.46 -15.79 15.54
C HIS A 44 -4.36 -16.02 16.76
N SER A 45 -5.42 -15.24 16.93
CA SER A 45 -6.43 -15.40 17.98
C SER A 45 -7.38 -16.56 17.71
N GLN A 46 -7.49 -17.04 16.46
CA GLN A 46 -8.42 -18.09 16.07
C GLN A 46 -8.04 -19.43 16.71
N PRO A 47 -8.96 -20.08 17.47
CA PRO A 47 -8.68 -21.36 18.14
C PRO A 47 -8.29 -22.48 17.17
N ASN A 48 -8.90 -22.49 15.98
CA ASN A 48 -8.72 -23.52 14.96
C ASN A 48 -7.69 -23.14 13.87
N LYS A 49 -6.92 -22.07 14.07
CA LYS A 49 -5.97 -21.51 13.06
C LYS A 49 -5.01 -22.50 12.41
N ASP A 50 -4.64 -23.58 13.14
CA ASP A 50 -3.71 -24.60 12.65
C ASP A 50 -4.41 -25.73 11.89
N ARG A 51 -5.75 -25.79 11.96
CA ARG A 51 -6.61 -26.81 11.37
C ARG A 51 -7.40 -26.29 10.19
N ILE A 52 -7.55 -24.98 10.06
CA ILE A 52 -8.29 -24.36 8.96
C ILE A 52 -7.36 -24.19 7.76
N VAL A 53 -7.83 -24.68 6.61
CA VAL A 53 -7.16 -24.51 5.31
C VAL A 53 -8.13 -23.91 4.30
N LEU A 54 -7.58 -23.13 3.38
CA LEU A 54 -8.31 -22.51 2.26
C LEU A 54 -8.03 -23.30 0.99
N LEU A 55 -9.09 -23.69 0.30
CA LEU A 55 -9.02 -24.30 -1.01
C LEU A 55 -8.86 -23.23 -2.07
N GLY A 56 -8.06 -23.51 -3.07
CA GLY A 56 -7.86 -22.64 -4.21
C GLY A 56 -7.30 -23.37 -5.42
N ARG A 57 -7.00 -22.61 -6.44
CA ARG A 57 -6.23 -23.04 -7.62
C ARG A 57 -4.81 -22.53 -7.50
N SER A 58 -3.90 -23.02 -8.31
CA SER A 58 -2.51 -22.55 -8.31
C SER A 58 -2.34 -21.05 -8.58
N SER A 59 -3.35 -20.39 -9.14
CA SER A 59 -3.32 -18.95 -9.46
C SER A 59 -4.13 -18.06 -8.51
N ASP A 60 -5.17 -18.59 -7.85
CA ASP A 60 -6.08 -17.83 -6.97
C ASP A 60 -6.87 -18.75 -6.02
N TYR A 61 -7.68 -18.13 -5.14
CA TYR A 61 -8.57 -18.83 -4.21
C TYR A 61 -10.03 -18.86 -4.67
N MET A 62 -10.29 -18.81 -5.96
CA MET A 62 -11.65 -18.96 -6.46
C MET A 62 -12.14 -20.38 -6.28
N SER A 63 -13.37 -20.54 -5.81
CA SER A 63 -14.04 -21.81 -5.64
C SER A 63 -15.53 -21.73 -6.01
N TRP A 64 -16.16 -22.88 -6.12
CA TRP A 64 -17.59 -23.04 -6.37
C TRP A 64 -18.23 -23.75 -5.18
N PRO A 65 -19.33 -23.24 -4.63
CA PRO A 65 -19.89 -23.76 -3.39
C PRO A 65 -20.28 -25.24 -3.45
N GLU A 66 -20.95 -25.66 -4.52
CA GLU A 66 -21.45 -27.03 -4.64
C GLU A 66 -20.31 -28.07 -4.62
N GLU A 67 -19.26 -27.86 -5.43
CA GLU A 67 -18.09 -28.73 -5.46
C GLU A 67 -17.32 -28.67 -4.15
N SER A 68 -17.26 -27.51 -3.54
CA SER A 68 -16.61 -27.32 -2.24
C SER A 68 -17.32 -28.07 -1.13
N TRP A 69 -18.64 -28.05 -1.11
CA TRP A 69 -19.46 -28.85 -0.17
C TRP A 69 -19.38 -30.35 -0.47
N LYS A 70 -19.28 -30.74 -1.76
CA LYS A 70 -19.05 -32.14 -2.18
C LYS A 70 -17.70 -32.64 -1.67
N ILE A 71 -16.63 -31.87 -1.83
CA ILE A 71 -15.28 -32.16 -1.29
C ILE A 71 -15.36 -32.30 0.25
N GLY A 72 -16.04 -31.37 0.93
CA GLY A 72 -16.19 -31.40 2.37
C GLY A 72 -16.87 -32.66 2.93
N ARG A 73 -17.79 -33.26 2.13
CA ARG A 73 -18.49 -34.51 2.51
C ARG A 73 -17.72 -35.76 2.10
N MET A 74 -16.84 -35.67 1.08
CA MET A 74 -16.15 -36.81 0.52
C MET A 74 -14.93 -37.25 1.35
N TYR A 75 -14.26 -36.32 1.97
CA TYR A 75 -13.03 -36.59 2.70
C TYR A 75 -13.25 -36.59 4.21
N PRO A 76 -13.03 -37.75 4.90
CA PRO A 76 -13.22 -37.86 6.35
C PRO A 76 -12.22 -37.01 7.16
N GLU A 77 -11.15 -36.53 6.53
CA GLU A 77 -10.19 -35.58 7.10
C GLU A 77 -10.82 -34.20 7.33
N ILE A 78 -11.97 -33.90 6.73
CA ILE A 78 -12.68 -32.61 6.85
C ILE A 78 -13.81 -32.76 7.86
N GLU A 79 -13.72 -32.01 8.98
CA GLU A 79 -14.79 -31.97 9.99
C GLU A 79 -15.90 -30.99 9.59
N ASN A 80 -15.53 -29.87 8.95
CA ASN A 80 -16.49 -28.82 8.58
C ASN A 80 -16.04 -28.03 7.36
N THR A 81 -16.98 -27.45 6.64
CA THR A 81 -16.76 -26.64 5.44
C THR A 81 -17.47 -25.30 5.60
N CYS A 82 -16.85 -24.23 5.16
CA CYS A 82 -17.43 -22.90 5.12
C CYS A 82 -17.09 -22.19 3.83
N CYS A 83 -18.09 -21.87 3.03
CA CYS A 83 -17.97 -20.98 1.88
C CYS A 83 -18.25 -19.54 2.31
N VAL A 84 -17.47 -18.60 1.81
CA VAL A 84 -17.68 -17.18 2.04
C VAL A 84 -17.59 -16.40 0.75
N VAL A 85 -18.36 -15.32 0.65
CA VAL A 85 -18.26 -14.34 -0.43
C VAL A 85 -18.52 -12.94 0.11
N SER A 86 -17.66 -12.00 -0.25
CA SER A 86 -17.83 -10.59 0.09
C SER A 86 -18.57 -9.86 -1.03
N GLN A 87 -19.58 -9.08 -0.67
CA GLN A 87 -20.49 -8.42 -1.60
C GLN A 87 -20.60 -6.93 -1.27
N GLY A 88 -20.66 -6.10 -2.32
CA GLY A 88 -21.15 -4.74 -2.20
C GLY A 88 -22.68 -4.72 -2.00
N GLY A 89 -23.19 -3.71 -1.32
CA GLY A 89 -24.63 -3.56 -1.15
C GLY A 89 -24.97 -2.25 -0.45
N THR A 90 -26.21 -1.78 -0.68
CA THR A 90 -26.79 -0.64 0.03
C THR A 90 -27.60 -1.14 1.21
N ILE A 91 -27.37 -0.57 2.38
CA ILE A 91 -28.03 -0.96 3.63
C ILE A 91 -29.11 0.05 3.99
N ARG A 92 -30.30 -0.45 4.37
CA ARG A 92 -31.45 0.36 4.70
C ARG A 92 -32.12 -0.15 5.97
N THR A 93 -32.48 0.73 6.90
CA THR A 93 -33.27 0.39 8.09
C THR A 93 -34.76 0.71 7.94
N ASP A 94 -35.07 1.84 7.31
CA ASP A 94 -36.43 2.31 7.03
C ASP A 94 -36.56 2.85 5.60
N GLU A 95 -37.75 3.29 5.20
CA GLU A 95 -37.98 3.77 3.83
C GLU A 95 -37.25 5.07 3.47
N GLU A 96 -36.84 5.86 4.45
CA GLU A 96 -36.23 7.18 4.22
C GLU A 96 -34.71 7.21 4.44
N SER A 97 -34.15 6.35 5.28
CA SER A 97 -32.71 6.36 5.60
C SER A 97 -31.89 5.46 4.68
N PHE A 98 -31.28 6.07 3.65
CA PHE A 98 -30.26 5.42 2.85
C PHE A 98 -28.87 5.74 3.43
N LYS A 99 -28.09 4.70 3.75
CA LYS A 99 -26.66 4.82 3.94
C LYS A 99 -25.96 3.95 2.92
N ASP A 100 -25.43 4.61 1.88
CA ASP A 100 -24.48 3.96 0.98
C ASP A 100 -23.18 3.75 1.75
N MET A 101 -22.79 2.51 1.91
CA MET A 101 -21.49 2.15 2.47
C MET A 101 -20.57 1.79 1.31
N GLU A 102 -19.46 2.50 1.23
CA GLU A 102 -18.41 2.19 0.27
C GLU A 102 -17.79 0.82 0.58
N GLY A 103 -17.37 0.10 -0.46
CA GLY A 103 -16.68 -1.17 -0.34
C GLY A 103 -17.60 -2.40 -0.45
N ASN A 104 -17.23 -3.48 0.26
CA ASN A 104 -17.96 -4.75 0.31
C ASN A 104 -18.46 -5.03 1.74
N PRO A 105 -19.43 -4.27 2.23
CA PRO A 105 -19.83 -4.31 3.63
C PRO A 105 -20.58 -5.61 4.03
N VAL A 106 -20.98 -6.45 3.08
CA VAL A 106 -21.74 -7.68 3.35
C VAL A 106 -20.86 -8.89 3.10
N LEU A 107 -20.66 -9.70 4.13
CA LEU A 107 -20.02 -11.01 4.06
C LEU A 107 -21.10 -12.09 4.13
N LEU A 108 -21.32 -12.78 3.02
CA LEU A 108 -22.22 -13.93 2.98
C LEU A 108 -21.45 -15.19 3.32
N VAL A 109 -21.97 -15.98 4.25
CA VAL A 109 -21.27 -17.13 4.83
C VAL A 109 -22.20 -18.32 5.05
N ASP A 110 -21.63 -19.52 5.09
CA ASP A 110 -22.34 -20.72 5.54
C ASP A 110 -22.71 -20.62 7.03
N SER A 111 -23.76 -21.33 7.43
CA SER A 111 -24.19 -21.43 8.84
C SER A 111 -23.09 -21.97 9.78
N THR A 112 -22.07 -22.62 9.24
CA THR A 112 -20.92 -23.17 9.96
C THR A 112 -19.87 -22.13 10.32
N PHE A 113 -19.98 -20.90 9.83
CA PHE A 113 -18.97 -19.84 9.96
C PHE A 113 -18.54 -19.60 11.42
N PHE A 114 -19.50 -19.33 12.30
CA PHE A 114 -19.20 -19.07 13.71
C PHE A 114 -18.79 -20.33 14.52
N SER A 115 -18.97 -21.52 13.97
CA SER A 115 -18.42 -22.74 14.57
C SER A 115 -16.95 -22.97 14.20
N MET A 116 -16.53 -22.47 13.04
CA MET A 116 -15.15 -22.59 12.55
C MET A 116 -14.29 -21.44 13.03
N PHE A 117 -14.83 -20.20 12.96
CA PHE A 117 -14.17 -18.95 13.30
C PHE A 117 -14.78 -18.34 14.56
N SER A 118 -13.94 -17.89 15.46
CA SER A 118 -14.33 -17.25 16.71
C SER A 118 -14.24 -15.73 16.58
N PHE A 119 -15.36 -15.07 16.87
CA PHE A 119 -15.46 -13.61 16.93
C PHE A 119 -16.00 -13.19 18.30
N ASP A 120 -15.66 -12.00 18.74
CA ASP A 120 -16.11 -11.45 20.01
C ASP A 120 -17.54 -10.90 19.83
N PHE A 121 -18.54 -11.67 20.27
CA PHE A 121 -19.92 -11.22 20.31
C PHE A 121 -20.12 -10.24 21.46
N VAL A 122 -20.68 -9.09 21.14
CA VAL A 122 -21.14 -8.08 22.12
C VAL A 122 -22.50 -8.49 22.64
N GLU A 123 -23.38 -8.94 21.69
CA GLU A 123 -24.71 -9.44 21.99
C GLU A 123 -25.05 -10.61 21.08
N GLY A 124 -25.89 -11.54 21.57
CA GLY A 124 -26.31 -12.73 20.83
C GLY A 124 -25.46 -13.98 21.13
N ASP A 125 -25.85 -15.09 20.52
CA ASP A 125 -25.21 -16.41 20.68
C ASP A 125 -24.63 -16.90 19.34
N PRO A 126 -23.30 -17.10 19.23
CA PRO A 126 -22.68 -17.60 18.01
C PRO A 126 -23.33 -18.86 17.42
N GLY A 127 -23.80 -19.77 18.27
CA GLY A 127 -24.44 -21.05 17.86
C GLY A 127 -25.77 -20.86 17.15
N ASN A 128 -26.48 -19.78 17.44
CA ASN A 128 -27.83 -19.50 16.93
C ASN A 128 -27.86 -18.29 15.97
N ALA A 129 -26.76 -17.60 15.81
CA ALA A 129 -26.70 -16.33 15.09
C ALA A 129 -27.08 -16.45 13.60
N LEU A 130 -26.73 -17.55 12.93
CA LEU A 130 -27.10 -17.86 11.54
C LEU A 130 -27.97 -19.14 11.43
N SER A 131 -28.82 -19.42 12.41
CA SER A 131 -29.65 -20.61 12.44
C SER A 131 -30.80 -20.62 11.41
N SER A 132 -31.07 -19.46 10.79
CA SER A 132 -32.07 -19.29 9.73
C SER A 132 -31.52 -18.34 8.65
N PRO A 133 -31.85 -18.54 7.36
CA PRO A 133 -31.39 -17.70 6.26
C PRO A 133 -31.77 -16.22 6.32
N ASP A 134 -32.76 -15.87 7.11
CA ASP A 134 -33.27 -14.52 7.33
C ASP A 134 -32.56 -13.78 8.48
N LYS A 135 -31.61 -14.42 9.16
CA LYS A 135 -30.87 -13.84 10.24
C LYS A 135 -29.54 -13.23 9.73
N CYS A 136 -29.12 -12.14 10.37
CA CYS A 136 -27.82 -11.55 10.16
C CYS A 136 -27.17 -11.14 11.48
N VAL A 137 -25.86 -11.03 11.44
CA VAL A 137 -25.03 -10.45 12.51
C VAL A 137 -24.46 -9.14 11.98
N ILE A 138 -24.48 -8.10 12.79
CA ILE A 138 -23.92 -6.79 12.44
C ILE A 138 -22.71 -6.45 13.32
N THR A 139 -21.87 -5.55 12.86
CA THR A 139 -20.76 -5.06 13.69
C THR A 139 -21.25 -4.01 14.69
N GLU A 140 -20.50 -3.84 15.80
CA GLU A 140 -20.76 -2.85 16.84
C GLU A 140 -20.84 -1.43 16.24
N SER A 141 -19.88 -1.06 15.37
CA SER A 141 -19.89 0.24 14.70
C SER A 141 -21.10 0.47 13.80
N LEU A 142 -21.65 -0.58 13.19
CA LEU A 142 -22.88 -0.46 12.39
C LEU A 142 -24.10 -0.35 13.30
N ALA A 143 -24.15 -1.10 14.40
CA ALA A 143 -25.22 -1.02 15.40
C ALA A 143 -25.32 0.39 15.97
N ASP A 144 -24.21 1.01 16.38
CA ASP A 144 -24.16 2.37 16.89
C ASP A 144 -24.68 3.43 15.89
N VAL A 145 -24.46 3.19 14.61
CA VAL A 145 -24.86 4.11 13.54
C VAL A 145 -26.35 3.96 13.18
N LEU A 146 -26.86 2.72 13.11
CA LEU A 146 -28.22 2.44 12.67
C LEU A 146 -29.24 2.47 13.82
N PHE A 147 -28.82 2.09 15.02
CA PHE A 147 -29.66 1.90 16.19
C PHE A 147 -29.10 2.65 17.42
N PRO A 148 -28.84 3.98 17.34
CA PRO A 148 -28.13 4.72 18.40
C PRO A 148 -28.85 4.71 19.76
N ASP A 149 -30.18 4.55 19.77
CA ASP A 149 -31.03 4.63 20.97
C ASP A 149 -31.93 3.39 21.13
N VAL A 150 -31.74 2.35 20.33
CA VAL A 150 -32.59 1.15 20.29
C VAL A 150 -31.73 -0.10 20.37
N ASP A 151 -32.19 -1.11 21.09
CA ASP A 151 -31.53 -2.44 21.07
C ASP A 151 -31.59 -3.03 19.66
N PRO A 152 -30.46 -3.29 19.01
CA PRO A 152 -30.43 -3.80 17.65
C PRO A 152 -30.97 -5.23 17.51
N MET A 153 -31.07 -5.97 18.62
CA MET A 153 -31.50 -7.39 18.60
C MET A 153 -32.96 -7.55 18.20
N GLY A 154 -33.17 -8.28 17.12
CA GLY A 154 -34.55 -8.54 16.58
C GLY A 154 -35.02 -7.47 15.59
N GLU A 155 -34.28 -6.37 15.42
CA GLU A 155 -34.63 -5.32 14.47
C GLU A 155 -34.43 -5.79 13.01
N ALA A 156 -35.25 -5.22 12.11
CA ALA A 156 -35.21 -5.55 10.69
C ALA A 156 -34.22 -4.70 9.92
N LEU A 157 -33.33 -5.36 9.18
CA LEU A 157 -32.34 -4.73 8.32
C LEU A 157 -32.63 -5.07 6.85
N ARG A 158 -32.75 -4.07 6.01
CA ARG A 158 -32.95 -4.25 4.57
C ARG A 158 -31.63 -4.12 3.82
N ILE A 159 -31.27 -5.12 3.04
CA ILE A 159 -30.11 -5.10 2.15
C ILE A 159 -30.61 -5.10 0.71
N ILE A 160 -30.20 -4.08 -0.04
CA ILE A 160 -30.45 -3.99 -1.48
C ILE A 160 -29.22 -4.53 -2.19
N GLY A 161 -29.36 -5.68 -2.87
CA GLY A 161 -28.27 -6.25 -3.66
C GLY A 161 -27.90 -5.37 -4.84
N GLN A 162 -26.63 -5.39 -5.26
CA GLN A 162 -26.23 -4.77 -6.51
C GLN A 162 -26.93 -5.50 -7.67
N ARG A 163 -27.61 -4.73 -8.54
CA ARG A 163 -28.18 -5.28 -9.78
C ARG A 163 -27.04 -5.88 -10.60
N SER A 164 -27.02 -7.18 -10.74
CA SER A 164 -26.19 -7.82 -11.76
C SER A 164 -26.86 -7.63 -13.11
N VAL A 165 -26.14 -7.01 -14.05
CA VAL A 165 -26.57 -6.92 -15.44
C VAL A 165 -26.84 -8.31 -15.96
N THR A 166 -28.06 -8.53 -16.46
CA THR A 166 -28.63 -9.81 -16.88
C THR A 166 -27.78 -10.46 -17.98
N ILE A 167 -27.18 -11.62 -17.68
CA ILE A 167 -26.54 -12.47 -18.70
C ILE A 167 -27.57 -13.19 -19.58
N SER A 168 -28.85 -13.11 -19.30
CA SER A 168 -29.88 -13.87 -20.04
C SER A 168 -31.29 -13.28 -20.03
N GLY A 169 -31.45 -12.00 -20.39
CA GLY A 169 -32.79 -11.47 -20.77
C GLY A 169 -33.92 -11.62 -19.74
N ARG A 170 -33.63 -11.84 -18.46
CA ARG A 170 -34.61 -11.82 -17.39
C ARG A 170 -34.64 -10.46 -16.73
N ASP A 171 -35.83 -9.98 -16.37
CA ASP A 171 -36.04 -8.72 -15.67
C ASP A 171 -35.11 -8.60 -14.45
N PRO A 172 -34.48 -7.44 -14.24
CA PRO A 172 -33.66 -7.19 -13.07
C PRO A 172 -34.54 -7.30 -11.83
N TYR A 173 -34.28 -8.29 -10.98
CA TYR A 173 -34.94 -8.40 -9.67
C TYR A 173 -34.54 -7.22 -8.81
N ASP A 174 -35.53 -6.47 -8.32
CA ASP A 174 -35.34 -5.55 -7.21
C ASP A 174 -35.25 -6.41 -5.92
N SER A 175 -34.04 -6.88 -5.65
CA SER A 175 -33.80 -7.84 -4.56
C SER A 175 -33.52 -7.12 -3.25
N THR A 176 -34.52 -6.44 -2.72
CA THR A 176 -34.50 -5.99 -1.33
C THR A 176 -34.73 -7.19 -0.42
N LEU A 177 -33.71 -7.59 0.31
CA LEU A 177 -33.81 -8.64 1.30
C LEU A 177 -33.93 -8.05 2.70
N VAL A 178 -34.92 -8.59 3.45
CA VAL A 178 -35.07 -8.24 4.86
C VAL A 178 -34.40 -9.32 5.70
N TYR A 179 -33.51 -8.89 6.57
CA TYR A 179 -32.84 -9.71 7.58
C TYR A 179 -33.26 -9.26 8.96
N THR A 180 -33.22 -10.17 9.92
CA THR A 180 -33.44 -9.88 11.35
C THR A 180 -32.07 -9.92 12.04
N VAL A 181 -31.72 -8.89 12.77
CA VAL A 181 -30.46 -8.84 13.56
C VAL A 181 -30.53 -9.87 14.67
N SER A 182 -29.63 -10.82 14.67
CA SER A 182 -29.58 -11.96 15.62
C SER A 182 -28.31 -11.96 16.48
N GLY A 183 -27.44 -10.99 16.26
CA GLY A 183 -26.22 -10.80 17.04
C GLY A 183 -25.47 -9.54 16.64
N VAL A 184 -24.68 -9.03 17.56
CA VAL A 184 -23.75 -7.94 17.38
C VAL A 184 -22.35 -8.43 17.71
N VAL A 185 -21.41 -8.25 16.78
CA VAL A 185 -20.00 -8.59 16.96
C VAL A 185 -19.14 -7.34 16.93
N ARG A 186 -17.98 -7.38 17.56
CA ARG A 186 -16.99 -6.33 17.40
C ARG A 186 -16.54 -6.22 15.95
N ASP A 187 -16.14 -4.99 15.56
CA ASP A 187 -15.61 -4.78 14.22
C ASP A 187 -14.44 -5.73 13.93
N PHE A 188 -14.37 -6.21 12.70
CA PHE A 188 -13.32 -7.13 12.30
C PHE A 188 -11.94 -6.49 12.47
N ASP A 189 -11.07 -7.17 13.20
CA ASP A 189 -9.69 -6.79 13.43
C ASP A 189 -8.80 -8.04 13.41
N LYS A 190 -7.62 -7.93 12.82
CA LYS A 190 -6.60 -9.01 12.72
C LYS A 190 -7.15 -10.34 12.17
N THR A 191 -8.03 -10.26 11.19
CA THR A 191 -8.58 -11.40 10.46
C THR A 191 -8.38 -11.28 8.97
N VAL A 192 -8.32 -12.41 8.25
CA VAL A 192 -8.21 -12.47 6.80
C VAL A 192 -9.48 -12.01 6.08
N PHE A 193 -10.61 -11.91 6.78
CA PHE A 193 -11.84 -11.37 6.21
C PHE A 193 -11.76 -9.84 6.05
N PRO A 194 -12.48 -9.26 5.05
CA PRO A 194 -12.39 -7.83 4.78
C PRO A 194 -12.73 -6.97 6.00
N ASN A 195 -11.88 -6.01 6.29
CA ASN A 195 -12.03 -5.11 7.43
C ASN A 195 -13.20 -4.12 7.29
N ASP A 196 -13.71 -3.92 6.07
CA ASP A 196 -14.90 -3.12 5.77
C ASP A 196 -16.21 -3.91 5.96
N THR A 197 -16.14 -5.21 6.32
CA THR A 197 -17.32 -6.01 6.64
C THR A 197 -18.11 -5.40 7.79
N LYS A 198 -19.39 -5.16 7.56
CA LYS A 198 -20.34 -4.61 8.53
C LYS A 198 -21.51 -5.55 8.83
N ILE A 199 -21.81 -6.43 7.90
CA ILE A 199 -22.93 -7.40 8.02
C ILE A 199 -22.40 -8.78 7.65
N ILE A 200 -22.75 -9.77 8.44
CA ILE A 200 -22.54 -11.19 8.18
C ILE A 200 -23.92 -11.83 8.03
N ALA A 201 -24.20 -12.43 6.87
CA ALA A 201 -25.51 -13.01 6.57
C ALA A 201 -25.38 -14.38 5.90
N SER A 202 -26.48 -15.15 5.85
CA SER A 202 -26.44 -16.47 5.25
C SER A 202 -26.21 -16.43 3.74
N ILE A 203 -25.32 -17.29 3.27
CA ILE A 203 -25.04 -17.52 1.85
C ILE A 203 -26.23 -18.13 1.10
N ASP A 204 -27.18 -18.78 1.81
CA ASP A 204 -28.34 -19.42 1.21
C ASP A 204 -29.26 -18.43 0.47
N ARG A 205 -29.18 -17.14 0.79
CA ARG A 205 -29.93 -16.08 0.10
C ARG A 205 -29.13 -15.41 -1.04
N HIS A 206 -27.92 -15.87 -1.31
CA HIS A 206 -27.07 -15.36 -2.38
C HIS A 206 -27.75 -15.35 -3.77
N PRO A 207 -28.53 -16.38 -4.18
CA PRO A 207 -29.22 -16.34 -5.45
C PRO A 207 -30.21 -15.18 -5.59
N GLN A 208 -30.82 -14.76 -4.49
CA GLN A 208 -31.77 -13.64 -4.45
C GLN A 208 -31.03 -12.28 -4.54
N ILE A 209 -29.79 -12.22 -4.05
CA ILE A 209 -28.95 -11.01 -4.12
C ILE A 209 -28.34 -10.83 -5.50
N LEU A 210 -27.82 -11.91 -6.11
CA LEU A 210 -27.12 -11.87 -7.39
C LEU A 210 -27.99 -12.23 -8.60
N GLY A 211 -29.21 -12.72 -8.37
CA GLY A 211 -30.16 -13.05 -9.43
C GLY A 211 -29.90 -14.36 -10.17
N TYR A 212 -29.01 -15.26 -9.69
CA TYR A 212 -28.76 -16.58 -10.26
C TYR A 212 -28.61 -17.67 -9.19
N ASN A 213 -28.94 -18.91 -9.55
CA ASN A 213 -28.87 -20.05 -8.63
C ASN A 213 -27.42 -20.50 -8.40
N MET A 214 -27.13 -21.02 -7.21
CA MET A 214 -25.83 -21.58 -6.83
C MET A 214 -25.59 -23.02 -7.33
N THR A 215 -26.46 -23.55 -8.21
CA THR A 215 -26.31 -24.88 -8.78
C THR A 215 -25.24 -24.90 -9.87
N SER A 216 -24.55 -26.02 -9.98
CA SER A 216 -23.37 -26.27 -10.83
C SER A 216 -23.51 -25.80 -12.29
N ASP A 217 -24.69 -25.95 -12.86
CA ASP A 217 -24.92 -25.72 -14.29
C ASP A 217 -24.76 -24.25 -14.72
N VAL A 218 -25.14 -23.31 -13.87
CA VAL A 218 -25.04 -21.88 -14.17
C VAL A 218 -23.64 -21.35 -13.81
N PHE A 219 -23.09 -21.78 -12.68
CA PHE A 219 -21.75 -21.36 -12.25
C PHE A 219 -20.65 -21.94 -13.13
N ALA A 220 -20.74 -23.19 -13.54
CA ALA A 220 -19.81 -23.82 -14.46
C ALA A 220 -19.81 -23.14 -15.82
N SER A 221 -20.96 -22.68 -16.33
CA SER A 221 -21.08 -22.03 -17.62
C SER A 221 -20.67 -20.55 -17.61
N THR A 222 -20.80 -19.84 -16.45
CA THR A 222 -20.54 -18.39 -16.37
C THR A 222 -19.17 -18.04 -15.78
N GLY A 223 -18.43 -19.00 -15.27
CA GLY A 223 -17.09 -18.76 -14.72
C GLY A 223 -17.04 -17.95 -13.40
N HIS A 224 -18.16 -17.78 -12.72
CA HIS A 224 -18.24 -16.96 -11.51
C HIS A 224 -17.81 -17.71 -10.24
N GLY A 225 -16.57 -18.22 -10.21
CA GLY A 225 -15.94 -18.71 -8.98
C GLY A 225 -15.49 -17.55 -8.08
N CYS A 226 -16.40 -16.77 -7.49
CA CYS A 226 -16.04 -15.67 -6.59
C CYS A 226 -15.97 -16.09 -5.12
N PHE A 227 -16.35 -17.32 -4.79
CA PHE A 227 -16.40 -17.85 -3.43
C PHE A 227 -15.03 -18.24 -2.92
N LYS A 228 -14.86 -18.20 -1.60
CA LYS A 228 -13.70 -18.70 -0.88
C LYS A 228 -14.15 -19.83 0.02
N THR A 229 -13.50 -20.99 -0.04
CA THR A 229 -13.88 -22.16 0.73
C THR A 229 -12.84 -22.52 1.75
N PHE A 230 -13.24 -22.50 3.01
CA PHE A 230 -12.43 -22.93 4.13
C PHE A 230 -12.85 -24.31 4.60
N TYR A 231 -11.88 -25.17 4.91
CA TYR A 231 -12.09 -26.47 5.52
C TYR A 231 -11.49 -26.52 6.91
N LEU A 232 -12.26 -26.99 7.87
CA LEU A 232 -11.76 -27.35 9.18
C LEU A 232 -11.34 -28.82 9.14
N LEU A 233 -10.06 -29.09 9.30
CA LEU A 233 -9.51 -30.44 9.29
C LEU A 233 -9.63 -31.11 10.66
N ALA A 234 -9.78 -32.42 10.67
CA ALA A 234 -9.68 -33.25 11.87
C ALA A 234 -8.29 -33.08 12.52
N LYS A 235 -8.22 -33.30 13.83
CA LYS A 235 -6.96 -33.11 14.56
C LYS A 235 -5.87 -34.04 14.01
N GLY A 236 -4.78 -33.43 13.52
CA GLY A 236 -3.64 -34.12 12.93
C GLY A 236 -3.85 -34.57 11.48
N ALA A 237 -4.99 -34.27 10.84
CA ALA A 237 -5.24 -34.57 9.43
C ALA A 237 -4.57 -33.53 8.50
N SER A 238 -4.28 -33.96 7.26
CA SER A 238 -3.80 -33.12 6.17
C SER A 238 -4.42 -33.54 4.86
N LEU A 239 -4.70 -32.60 4.00
CA LEU A 239 -5.19 -32.83 2.63
C LEU A 239 -4.07 -32.79 1.58
N ASP A 240 -2.82 -32.65 1.95
CA ASP A 240 -1.71 -32.51 1.01
C ASP A 240 -1.58 -33.71 0.06
N SER A 241 -1.82 -34.93 0.54
CA SER A 241 -1.79 -36.14 -0.29
C SER A 241 -3.00 -36.28 -1.22
N LYS A 242 -4.03 -35.47 -1.03
CA LYS A 242 -5.28 -35.50 -1.79
C LYS A 242 -5.37 -34.42 -2.87
N ARG A 243 -4.35 -33.57 -3.01
CA ARG A 243 -4.36 -32.44 -3.96
C ARG A 243 -4.65 -32.85 -5.38
N GLU A 244 -4.00 -33.89 -5.88
CA GLU A 244 -4.17 -34.37 -7.26
C GLU A 244 -5.56 -34.96 -7.47
N GLU A 245 -6.08 -35.69 -6.49
CA GLU A 245 -7.42 -36.27 -6.52
C GLU A 245 -8.49 -35.16 -6.54
N ILE A 246 -8.36 -34.16 -5.66
CA ILE A 246 -9.24 -32.98 -5.61
C ILE A 246 -9.18 -32.21 -6.94
N TRP A 247 -7.99 -32.01 -7.49
CA TRP A 247 -7.83 -31.32 -8.76
C TRP A 247 -8.49 -32.06 -9.92
N SER A 248 -8.31 -33.38 -9.99
CA SER A 248 -8.93 -34.23 -11.01
C SER A 248 -10.44 -34.20 -10.95
N MET A 249 -11.00 -34.17 -9.72
CA MET A 249 -12.42 -34.05 -9.51
C MET A 249 -12.97 -32.68 -9.93
N LEU A 250 -12.30 -31.61 -9.54
CA LEU A 250 -12.68 -30.23 -9.93
C LEU A 250 -12.65 -30.05 -11.45
N LYS A 251 -11.65 -30.64 -12.15
CA LYS A 251 -11.59 -30.63 -13.62
C LYS A 251 -12.73 -31.40 -14.27
N ALA A 252 -13.15 -32.50 -13.69
CA ALA A 252 -14.24 -33.33 -14.23
C ALA A 252 -15.61 -32.68 -14.02
N ASP A 253 -15.82 -32.06 -12.88
CA ASP A 253 -17.13 -31.49 -12.50
C ASP A 253 -17.33 -30.06 -13.02
N ILE A 254 -16.25 -29.33 -13.30
CA ILE A 254 -16.27 -27.96 -13.80
C ILE A 254 -15.59 -27.89 -15.15
N PRO A 255 -16.33 -27.93 -16.27
CA PRO A 255 -15.76 -27.92 -17.62
C PRO A 255 -14.79 -26.75 -17.88
N MET A 256 -15.01 -25.59 -17.24
CA MET A 256 -14.11 -24.46 -17.29
C MET A 256 -12.71 -24.72 -16.69
N MET A 257 -12.57 -25.72 -15.81
CA MET A 257 -11.26 -26.09 -15.24
C MET A 257 -10.41 -26.91 -16.23
N GLU A 258 -11.00 -27.47 -17.29
CA GLU A 258 -10.24 -28.06 -18.40
C GLU A 258 -9.49 -27.02 -19.22
N PHE A 259 -9.97 -25.77 -19.21
CA PHE A 259 -9.26 -24.69 -19.86
C PHE A 259 -8.05 -24.32 -19.03
N ASP A 260 -6.89 -24.77 -19.47
CA ASP A 260 -5.63 -24.15 -19.04
C ASP A 260 -5.68 -22.72 -19.57
N PHE A 261 -5.94 -21.76 -18.65
CA PHE A 261 -5.85 -20.34 -19.00
C PHE A 261 -4.41 -20.11 -19.44
N ALA A 262 -4.16 -20.14 -20.74
CA ALA A 262 -2.84 -20.12 -21.36
C ALA A 262 -1.98 -19.04 -20.68
N GLY A 263 -0.91 -19.44 -20.02
CA GLY A 263 -0.05 -18.57 -19.24
C GLY A 263 -0.50 -18.28 -17.79
N SER A 264 -1.70 -18.73 -17.36
CA SER A 264 -2.17 -18.45 -15.97
C SER A 264 -1.53 -19.35 -14.90
N GLY A 265 -0.81 -20.40 -15.32
CA GLY A 265 -0.15 -21.35 -14.40
C GLY A 265 -1.14 -22.17 -13.55
N ILE A 266 -2.39 -22.29 -13.95
CA ILE A 266 -3.40 -23.11 -13.24
C ILE A 266 -3.12 -24.59 -13.56
N SER A 267 -2.36 -25.25 -12.71
CA SER A 267 -1.94 -26.64 -12.92
C SER A 267 -2.34 -27.59 -11.80
N SER A 268 -2.82 -27.07 -10.66
CA SER A 268 -3.16 -27.90 -9.51
C SER A 268 -4.09 -27.19 -8.51
N ALA A 269 -4.76 -27.96 -7.67
CA ALA A 269 -5.43 -27.43 -6.48
C ALA A 269 -4.40 -26.92 -5.48
N SER A 270 -4.70 -25.80 -4.83
CA SER A 270 -3.92 -25.29 -3.70
C SER A 270 -4.70 -25.46 -2.39
N ILE A 271 -3.98 -25.86 -1.36
CA ILE A 271 -4.53 -26.01 0.00
C ILE A 271 -3.59 -25.24 0.90
N THR A 272 -4.06 -24.05 1.33
CA THR A 272 -3.22 -23.11 2.07
C THR A 272 -3.69 -23.00 3.50
N PRO A 273 -2.84 -23.25 4.52
CA PRO A 273 -3.19 -23.00 5.91
C PRO A 273 -3.58 -21.54 6.18
N LEU A 274 -4.59 -21.29 7.02
CA LEU A 274 -5.16 -19.97 7.32
C LEU A 274 -4.08 -18.91 7.62
N ARG A 275 -3.09 -19.26 8.44
CA ARG A 275 -1.97 -18.37 8.80
C ARG A 275 -1.12 -17.87 7.63
N LYS A 276 -1.16 -18.56 6.48
CA LYS A 276 -0.36 -18.20 5.30
C LYS A 276 -1.17 -17.43 4.27
N VAL A 277 -2.50 -17.45 4.35
CA VAL A 277 -3.41 -16.88 3.34
C VAL A 277 -3.11 -15.42 3.07
N MET A 278 -2.92 -14.62 4.11
CA MET A 278 -2.69 -13.19 3.99
C MET A 278 -1.50 -12.83 3.09
N PHE A 279 -0.43 -13.60 3.17
CA PHE A 279 0.81 -13.33 2.42
C PHE A 279 1.05 -14.30 1.27
N ASP A 280 0.05 -15.10 0.94
CA ASP A 280 0.16 -16.05 -0.17
C ASP A 280 0.06 -15.30 -1.50
N PRO A 281 0.94 -15.60 -2.49
CA PRO A 281 0.85 -14.99 -3.82
C PRO A 281 -0.48 -15.22 -4.53
N GLN A 282 -1.16 -16.33 -4.23
CA GLN A 282 -2.48 -16.67 -4.80
C GLN A 282 -3.61 -15.79 -4.24
N ASN A 283 -3.39 -15.11 -3.11
CA ASN A 283 -4.35 -14.14 -2.59
C ASN A 283 -4.30 -12.88 -3.44
N ASN A 284 -5.31 -12.69 -4.28
CA ASN A 284 -5.44 -11.54 -5.17
C ASN A 284 -6.12 -10.32 -4.49
N GLY A 285 -6.46 -10.41 -3.21
CA GLY A 285 -7.12 -9.34 -2.45
C GLY A 285 -8.64 -9.21 -2.73
N ARG A 286 -9.22 -10.12 -3.52
CA ARG A 286 -10.66 -10.11 -3.80
C ARG A 286 -11.40 -10.92 -2.75
N GLY A 287 -12.13 -10.24 -1.86
CA GLY A 287 -12.93 -10.84 -0.79
C GLY A 287 -12.13 -11.41 0.39
N LEU A 288 -10.80 -11.21 0.41
CA LEU A 288 -9.93 -11.51 1.55
C LEU A 288 -8.88 -10.40 1.68
N GLU A 289 -8.46 -10.12 2.90
CA GLU A 289 -7.35 -9.20 3.15
C GLU A 289 -6.04 -9.76 2.58
N LYS A 290 -5.26 -8.87 1.95
CA LYS A 290 -3.98 -9.20 1.34
C LYS A 290 -2.85 -8.39 1.94
N GLY A 291 -1.85 -9.09 2.48
CA GLY A 291 -0.62 -8.48 2.97
C GLY A 291 0.45 -8.35 1.89
N ASN A 292 1.18 -7.26 1.92
CA ASN A 292 2.33 -7.05 1.03
C ASN A 292 3.64 -7.25 1.80
N LYS A 293 4.26 -8.44 1.66
CA LYS A 293 5.55 -8.75 2.31
C LYS A 293 6.67 -7.77 1.92
N VAL A 294 6.70 -7.34 0.66
CA VAL A 294 7.73 -6.42 0.18
C VAL A 294 7.58 -5.08 0.86
N LEU A 295 6.36 -4.58 0.96
CA LEU A 295 6.05 -3.34 1.70
C LEU A 295 6.48 -3.45 3.16
N LEU A 296 6.16 -4.55 3.86
CA LEU A 296 6.57 -4.74 5.25
C LEU A 296 8.09 -4.75 5.42
N VAL A 297 8.82 -5.41 4.54
CA VAL A 297 10.30 -5.40 4.57
C VAL A 297 10.85 -4.00 4.34
N ILE A 298 10.28 -3.25 3.41
CA ILE A 298 10.65 -1.85 3.15
C ILE A 298 10.39 -1.00 4.40
N LEU A 299 9.20 -1.10 5.00
CA LEU A 299 8.81 -0.35 6.19
C LEU A 299 9.72 -0.65 7.38
N LEU A 300 9.96 -1.94 7.66
CA LEU A 300 10.84 -2.37 8.76
C LEU A 300 12.29 -1.91 8.54
N SER A 301 12.82 -2.04 7.33
CA SER A 301 14.17 -1.58 7.03
C SER A 301 14.31 -0.06 7.14
N ALA A 302 13.31 0.69 6.71
CA ALA A 302 13.27 2.15 6.83
C ALA A 302 13.20 2.58 8.31
N VAL A 303 12.36 1.95 9.12
CA VAL A 303 12.25 2.23 10.56
C VAL A 303 13.55 1.93 11.30
N ILE A 304 14.17 0.79 11.00
CA ILE A 304 15.49 0.44 11.59
C ILE A 304 16.54 1.50 11.19
N ALA A 305 16.55 1.91 9.94
CA ALA A 305 17.47 2.94 9.45
C ALA A 305 17.23 4.28 10.16
N ILE A 306 15.97 4.73 10.30
CA ILE A 306 15.63 5.98 10.99
C ILE A 306 15.98 5.91 12.48
N LEU A 307 15.71 4.79 13.14
CA LEU A 307 16.06 4.58 14.54
C LEU A 307 17.57 4.65 14.74
N LEU A 308 18.34 3.91 13.92
CA LEU A 308 19.81 3.96 13.94
C LEU A 308 20.31 5.39 13.71
N PHE A 309 19.68 6.10 12.79
CA PHE A 309 20.00 7.46 12.45
C PHE A 309 19.75 8.41 13.64
N ALA A 310 18.57 8.32 14.29
CA ALA A 310 18.23 9.13 15.46
C ALA A 310 19.14 8.83 16.67
N VAL A 311 19.40 7.54 16.95
CA VAL A 311 20.31 7.12 18.02
C VAL A 311 21.74 7.60 17.75
N THR A 312 22.22 7.45 16.51
CA THR A 312 23.55 7.93 16.09
C THR A 312 23.66 9.45 16.24
N ASN A 313 22.62 10.19 15.86
CA ASN A 313 22.55 11.64 16.05
C ASN A 313 22.61 12.01 17.55
N TYR A 314 21.84 11.32 18.39
CA TYR A 314 21.86 11.51 19.84
C TYR A 314 23.28 11.25 20.41
N ILE A 315 23.91 10.14 20.03
CA ILE A 315 25.27 9.79 20.47
C ILE A 315 26.25 10.89 20.04
N ASN A 316 26.18 11.33 18.80
CA ASN A 316 27.04 12.39 18.26
C ASN A 316 26.95 13.69 19.06
N LEU A 317 25.71 14.16 19.31
CA LEU A 317 25.47 15.38 20.07
C LEU A 317 25.89 15.24 21.52
N THR A 318 25.69 14.06 22.13
CA THR A 318 26.10 13.77 23.50
C THR A 318 27.62 13.73 23.62
N VAL A 319 28.31 13.06 22.69
CA VAL A 319 29.78 13.02 22.63
C VAL A 319 30.36 14.41 22.38
N ALA A 320 29.75 15.19 21.50
CA ALA A 320 30.15 16.56 21.23
C ALA A 320 30.10 17.46 22.49
N ASN A 321 29.09 17.27 23.34
CA ASN A 321 28.95 18.04 24.59
C ASN A 321 29.69 17.41 25.79
N THR A 322 30.44 16.33 25.57
CA THR A 322 31.21 15.63 26.61
C THR A 322 32.22 16.55 27.32
N GLY A 323 32.84 17.48 26.60
CA GLY A 323 33.83 18.45 27.15
C GLY A 323 33.26 19.31 28.29
N MET A 324 32.00 19.70 28.20
CA MET A 324 31.33 20.52 29.25
C MET A 324 31.03 19.67 30.51
N ARG A 325 30.94 18.37 30.36
CA ARG A 325 30.64 17.43 31.46
C ARG A 325 31.90 16.73 31.99
N ALA A 326 32.99 16.81 31.23
CA ALA A 326 34.25 16.16 31.59
C ALA A 326 34.77 16.64 32.98
N ARG A 327 34.66 17.94 33.28
CA ARG A 327 35.03 18.48 34.59
C ARG A 327 34.22 17.88 35.75
N GLU A 328 32.90 17.79 35.61
CA GLU A 328 32.05 17.13 36.62
C GLU A 328 32.44 15.69 36.85
N MET A 329 32.67 14.94 35.77
CA MET A 329 33.02 13.52 35.85
C MET A 329 34.43 13.29 36.39
N ALA A 330 35.39 14.15 36.01
CA ALA A 330 36.77 14.11 36.54
C ALA A 330 36.78 14.38 38.04
N THR A 331 36.04 15.41 38.53
CA THR A 331 35.93 15.69 39.95
C THR A 331 35.34 14.51 40.74
N ARG A 332 34.31 13.83 40.21
CA ARG A 332 33.75 12.61 40.83
C ARG A 332 34.78 11.49 40.93
N ARG A 333 35.57 11.26 39.87
CA ARG A 333 36.63 10.23 39.88
C ARG A 333 37.73 10.53 40.85
N LEU A 334 38.09 11.81 40.98
CA LEU A 334 39.10 12.24 41.95
C LEU A 334 38.59 12.03 43.43
N LEU A 335 37.27 12.11 43.64
CA LEU A 335 36.62 11.83 44.90
C LEU A 335 36.35 10.35 45.14
N GLY A 336 36.90 9.44 44.34
CA GLY A 336 36.80 7.98 44.52
C GLY A 336 35.72 7.28 43.68
N GLY A 337 35.01 7.98 42.79
CA GLY A 337 34.00 7.37 41.93
C GLY A 337 34.62 6.42 40.88
N SER A 338 34.03 5.25 40.67
CA SER A 338 34.47 4.26 39.70
C SER A 338 34.05 4.62 38.26
N SER A 339 34.79 4.09 37.26
CA SER A 339 34.40 4.23 35.84
C SER A 339 33.02 3.61 35.56
N ARG A 340 32.68 2.52 36.24
CA ARG A 340 31.37 1.84 36.12
C ARG A 340 30.23 2.70 36.59
N GLU A 341 30.39 3.45 37.71
CA GLU A 341 29.36 4.39 38.18
C GLU A 341 29.09 5.52 37.19
N ILE A 342 30.13 6.01 36.48
CA ILE A 342 29.97 7.02 35.46
C ILE A 342 29.18 6.47 34.28
N ILE A 343 29.50 5.24 33.80
CA ILE A 343 28.78 4.60 32.70
C ILE A 343 27.33 4.38 33.09
N VAL A 344 27.05 3.78 34.24
CA VAL A 344 25.67 3.53 34.72
C VAL A 344 24.88 4.83 34.83
N LYS A 345 25.51 5.91 35.35
CA LYS A 345 24.86 7.23 35.39
C LYS A 345 24.50 7.74 34.01
N LEU A 346 25.43 7.67 33.04
CA LEU A 346 25.18 8.19 31.67
C LEU A 346 24.15 7.33 30.93
N VAL A 347 24.17 6.03 31.10
CA VAL A 347 23.12 5.12 30.59
C VAL A 347 21.77 5.49 31.19
N GLY A 348 21.66 5.71 32.50
CA GLY A 348 20.41 6.12 33.13
C GLY A 348 19.88 7.46 32.66
N GLU A 349 20.79 8.44 32.41
CA GLU A 349 20.44 9.74 31.82
C GLU A 349 19.96 9.60 30.37
N SER A 350 20.60 8.76 29.56
CA SER A 350 20.20 8.47 28.20
C SER A 350 18.86 7.73 28.14
N THR A 351 18.65 6.74 29.03
CA THR A 351 17.37 6.03 29.13
C THR A 351 16.22 6.99 29.49
N LEU A 352 16.47 7.95 30.40
CA LEU A 352 15.47 8.97 30.72
C LEU A 352 15.15 9.90 29.52
N MET A 353 16.17 10.28 28.75
CA MET A 353 15.95 11.07 27.50
C MET A 353 15.13 10.27 26.48
N VAL A 354 15.45 9.00 26.28
CA VAL A 354 14.70 8.10 25.40
C VAL A 354 13.26 7.95 25.89
N LEU A 355 13.04 7.80 27.22
CA LEU A 355 11.69 7.71 27.80
C LEU A 355 10.87 8.98 27.54
N ILE A 356 11.46 10.15 27.76
CA ILE A 356 10.76 11.44 27.48
C ILE A 356 10.44 11.53 25.98
N SER A 357 11.39 11.17 25.12
CA SER A 357 11.18 11.17 23.66
C SER A 357 10.17 10.11 23.23
N PHE A 358 10.12 8.96 23.90
CA PHE A 358 9.13 7.91 23.63
C PHE A 358 7.72 8.35 24.00
N LEU A 359 7.53 8.97 25.16
CA LEU A 359 6.23 9.48 25.57
C LEU A 359 5.73 10.60 24.63
N LEU A 360 6.63 11.48 24.20
CA LEU A 360 6.30 12.49 23.20
C LEU A 360 6.00 11.84 21.84
N GLY A 361 6.81 10.86 21.42
CA GLY A 361 6.60 10.10 20.18
C GLY A 361 5.30 9.31 20.18
N LEU A 362 4.92 8.75 21.32
CA LEU A 362 3.63 8.07 21.50
C LEU A 362 2.46 9.06 21.35
N GLY A 363 2.54 10.26 21.98
CA GLY A 363 1.54 11.30 21.77
C GLY A 363 1.41 11.74 20.31
N LEU A 364 2.54 11.87 19.61
CA LEU A 364 2.53 12.15 18.18
C LEU A 364 1.96 10.96 17.38
N ALA A 365 2.22 9.72 17.79
CA ALA A 365 1.70 8.53 17.12
C ALA A 365 0.17 8.49 17.18
N PHE A 366 -0.45 8.80 18.31
CA PHE A 366 -1.90 8.96 18.43
C PHE A 366 -2.46 10.06 17.52
N LEU A 367 -1.72 11.16 17.36
CA LEU A 367 -2.16 12.28 16.50
C LEU A 367 -2.15 11.94 15.02
N PHE A 368 -1.18 11.12 14.57
CA PHE A 368 -0.96 10.82 13.16
C PHE A 368 -1.35 9.38 12.76
N GLN A 369 -1.97 8.60 13.64
CA GLN A 369 -2.30 7.19 13.35
C GLN A 369 -3.24 7.03 12.15
N ASP A 370 -4.26 7.90 12.01
CA ASP A 370 -5.26 7.80 10.93
C ASP A 370 -4.66 8.18 9.58
N ASP A 371 -3.80 9.21 9.54
CA ASP A 371 -3.07 9.59 8.33
C ASP A 371 -2.14 8.45 7.88
N MET A 372 -1.47 7.79 8.83
CA MET A 372 -0.59 6.65 8.52
C MET A 372 -1.37 5.41 8.12
N ALA A 373 -2.49 5.12 8.78
CA ALA A 373 -3.38 4.02 8.44
C ALA A 373 -3.88 4.12 7.00
N SER A 374 -4.30 5.32 6.58
CA SER A 374 -4.72 5.59 5.20
C SER A 374 -3.59 5.38 4.19
N MET A 375 -2.36 5.81 4.52
CA MET A 375 -1.19 5.62 3.65
C MET A 375 -0.80 4.14 3.49
N PHE A 376 -0.96 3.34 4.54
CA PHE A 376 -0.62 1.91 4.53
C PHE A 376 -1.78 1.03 4.04
N ARG A 377 -2.94 1.62 3.74
CA ARG A 377 -4.19 0.89 3.43
C ARG A 377 -4.49 -0.19 4.48
N GLY A 378 -4.28 0.14 5.74
CA GLY A 378 -4.49 -0.77 6.86
C GLY A 378 -4.98 -0.03 8.08
N ARG A 379 -5.32 -0.77 9.11
CA ARG A 379 -5.74 -0.18 10.40
C ARG A 379 -4.54 -0.08 11.34
N ILE A 380 -4.44 1.05 12.01
CA ILE A 380 -3.57 1.30 13.16
C ILE A 380 -4.52 1.70 14.28
N MET A 381 -4.59 0.91 15.33
CA MET A 381 -5.48 1.15 16.48
C MET A 381 -4.67 1.01 17.76
N LEU A 382 -3.85 2.01 18.05
CA LEU A 382 -2.97 2.00 19.23
C LEU A 382 -3.76 1.81 20.53
N GLU A 383 -4.99 2.29 20.59
CA GLU A 383 -5.86 2.18 21.79
C GLU A 383 -6.15 0.72 22.15
N ASN A 384 -6.38 -0.14 21.16
CA ASN A 384 -6.74 -1.55 21.35
C ASN A 384 -5.52 -2.43 21.67
N ASP A 385 -4.30 -1.94 21.44
CA ASP A 385 -3.07 -2.72 21.61
C ASP A 385 -2.34 -2.46 22.94
N PHE A 386 -2.91 -1.66 23.84
CA PHE A 386 -2.37 -1.46 25.20
C PHE A 386 -2.61 -2.67 26.12
N THR A 387 -1.97 -3.77 25.80
CA THR A 387 -1.96 -4.96 26.68
C THR A 387 -0.74 -4.94 27.61
N PRO A 388 -0.75 -5.66 28.75
CA PRO A 388 0.43 -5.78 29.61
C PRO A 388 1.66 -6.30 28.87
N GLY A 389 1.45 -7.12 27.82
CA GLY A 389 2.51 -7.65 26.95
C GLY A 389 3.16 -6.54 26.11
N THR A 390 2.37 -5.75 25.40
CA THR A 390 2.88 -4.64 24.57
C THR A 390 3.55 -3.56 25.39
N VAL A 391 3.01 -3.22 26.58
CA VAL A 391 3.66 -2.30 27.52
C VAL A 391 5.03 -2.83 27.96
N SER A 392 5.15 -4.13 28.25
CA SER A 392 6.43 -4.74 28.63
C SER A 392 7.45 -4.68 27.48
N VAL A 393 7.01 -4.91 26.25
CA VAL A 393 7.85 -4.77 25.04
C VAL A 393 8.32 -3.31 24.87
N CYS A 394 7.42 -2.34 25.02
CA CYS A 394 7.77 -0.92 24.98
C CYS A 394 8.79 -0.50 26.04
N ILE A 395 8.62 -0.96 27.28
CA ILE A 395 9.60 -0.72 28.34
C ILE A 395 10.96 -1.34 28.02
N GLY A 396 10.98 -2.60 27.55
CA GLY A 396 12.20 -3.28 27.11
C GLY A 396 12.89 -2.54 25.98
N PHE A 397 12.12 -2.05 25.01
CA PHE A 397 12.62 -1.26 23.87
C PHE A 397 13.23 0.08 24.31
N VAL A 398 12.58 0.82 25.22
CA VAL A 398 13.10 2.09 25.79
C VAL A 398 14.40 1.84 26.53
N VAL A 399 14.47 0.80 27.36
CA VAL A 399 15.68 0.42 28.10
C VAL A 399 16.81 0.05 27.15
N LEU A 400 16.53 -0.80 26.14
CA LEU A 400 17.53 -1.23 25.15
C LEU A 400 18.07 -0.04 24.36
N THR A 401 17.20 0.82 23.85
CA THR A 401 17.58 2.02 23.10
C THR A 401 18.39 2.98 23.97
N GLY A 402 17.97 3.20 25.21
CA GLY A 402 18.68 4.06 26.17
C GLY A 402 20.05 3.50 26.52
N LEU A 403 20.19 2.17 26.64
CA LEU A 403 21.45 1.49 26.87
C LEU A 403 22.41 1.66 25.66
N LEU A 404 21.94 1.39 24.45
CA LEU A 404 22.71 1.58 23.21
C LEU A 404 23.18 3.05 23.06
N ALA A 405 22.28 3.99 23.32
CA ALA A 405 22.55 5.41 23.23
C ALA A 405 23.53 5.93 24.30
N GLY A 406 23.53 5.32 25.48
CA GLY A 406 24.32 5.75 26.64
C GLY A 406 25.69 5.08 26.80
N ILE A 407 25.86 3.85 26.34
CA ILE A 407 27.12 3.10 26.48
C ILE A 407 28.29 3.79 25.78
N ILE A 408 28.13 4.18 24.53
CA ILE A 408 29.23 4.76 23.73
C ILE A 408 29.74 6.06 24.36
N PRO A 409 28.89 7.06 24.71
CA PRO A 409 29.35 8.24 25.45
C PRO A 409 29.94 7.90 26.80
N GLY A 410 29.35 6.91 27.52
CA GLY A 410 29.82 6.43 28.82
C GLY A 410 31.23 5.89 28.80
N LEU A 411 31.53 5.01 27.84
CA LEU A 411 32.87 4.47 27.65
C LEU A 411 33.88 5.55 27.29
N GLN A 412 33.51 6.50 26.44
CA GLN A 412 34.41 7.60 26.06
C GLN A 412 34.76 8.51 27.23
N ILE A 413 33.75 8.91 28.03
CA ILE A 413 33.96 9.78 29.20
C ILE A 413 34.79 9.08 30.29
N SER A 414 34.49 7.79 30.53
CA SER A 414 35.20 7.01 31.56
C SER A 414 36.66 6.74 31.21
N ALA A 415 37.08 6.82 29.94
CA ALA A 415 38.44 6.60 29.48
C ALA A 415 39.37 7.81 29.75
N PHE A 416 38.84 8.98 30.14
CA PHE A 416 39.68 10.17 30.38
C PHE A 416 40.46 10.09 31.71
N LYS A 417 41.70 10.57 31.71
CA LYS A 417 42.50 10.71 32.91
C LYS A 417 42.01 11.94 33.72
N PRO A 418 41.52 11.78 34.95
CA PRO A 418 40.92 12.90 35.68
C PRO A 418 41.87 14.08 35.92
N ILE A 419 43.17 13.78 36.12
CA ILE A 419 44.17 14.78 36.43
C ILE A 419 44.46 15.75 35.25
N ASP A 420 44.36 15.23 34.02
CA ASP A 420 44.57 16.05 32.80
C ASP A 420 43.43 17.04 32.57
N VAL A 421 42.19 16.61 32.98
CA VAL A 421 40.96 17.43 32.86
C VAL A 421 40.99 18.60 33.88
N VAL A 422 41.43 18.33 35.12
CA VAL A 422 41.46 19.33 36.20
C VAL A 422 42.59 20.32 36.04
N LYS A 423 43.77 19.88 35.54
CA LYS A 423 44.92 20.75 35.25
C LYS A 423 44.77 21.67 34.03
N GLY A 424 43.63 21.60 33.32
CA GLY A 424 43.39 22.41 32.11
C GLY A 424 44.25 22.02 30.91
N SER A 425 45.14 21.03 31.05
CA SER A 425 46.01 20.54 29.98
C SER A 425 45.28 19.60 29.00
N PHE A 426 43.98 19.39 29.26
CA PHE A 426 43.15 18.52 28.46
C PHE A 426 42.82 19.08 27.09
N ARG A 427 43.70 18.82 26.12
CA ARG A 427 43.42 19.07 24.70
C ARG A 427 42.64 17.86 24.15
N PHE A 428 41.41 18.10 23.71
CA PHE A 428 40.55 17.13 23.01
C PHE A 428 41.18 16.70 21.66
N LYS A 429 42.43 16.21 21.70
CA LYS A 429 43.21 15.92 20.47
C LYS A 429 42.79 14.65 19.73
N SER A 430 42.04 13.72 20.38
CA SER A 430 42.04 12.38 19.82
C SER A 430 40.75 11.91 19.15
N LYS A 431 39.62 12.61 19.17
CA LYS A 431 38.38 11.85 18.84
C LYS A 431 37.34 12.54 17.97
N MET A 432 37.78 13.43 17.06
CA MET A 432 36.91 13.81 15.92
C MET A 432 36.68 12.65 14.95
N VAL A 433 37.36 11.50 15.10
CA VAL A 433 37.17 10.36 14.20
C VAL A 433 35.78 9.80 14.33
N PHE A 434 35.28 9.57 15.55
CA PHE A 434 33.91 9.06 15.75
C PHE A 434 32.85 9.98 15.19
N SER A 435 32.91 11.29 15.48
CA SER A 435 31.93 12.24 14.94
C SER A 435 32.01 12.33 13.42
N ARG A 436 33.17 12.20 12.81
CA ARG A 436 33.32 12.18 11.35
C ARG A 436 32.71 10.93 10.75
N VAL A 437 32.98 9.76 11.32
CA VAL A 437 32.40 8.49 10.86
C VAL A 437 30.86 8.54 10.96
N PHE A 438 30.32 9.03 12.07
CA PHE A 438 28.88 9.15 12.23
C PHE A 438 28.24 10.14 11.26
N ILE A 439 28.88 11.30 11.00
CA ILE A 439 28.42 12.23 9.96
C ILE A 439 28.44 11.57 8.57
N MET A 440 29.47 10.77 8.28
CA MET A 440 29.57 10.05 7.00
C MET A 440 28.45 9.02 6.85
N ILE A 441 28.17 8.22 7.89
CA ILE A 441 27.06 7.25 7.91
C ILE A 441 25.73 7.99 7.75
N GLN A 442 25.55 9.07 8.49
CA GLN A 442 24.36 9.90 8.43
C GLN A 442 24.11 10.46 7.02
N ASN A 443 25.13 11.05 6.42
CA ASN A 443 25.05 11.58 5.07
C ASN A 443 24.84 10.47 4.03
N LEU A 444 25.47 9.31 4.20
CA LEU A 444 25.27 8.15 3.34
C LEU A 444 23.80 7.74 3.31
N ILE A 445 23.16 7.55 4.49
CA ILE A 445 21.74 7.20 4.58
C ILE A 445 20.88 8.28 3.92
N THR A 446 21.16 9.56 4.17
CA THR A 446 20.42 10.68 3.57
C THR A 446 20.49 10.68 2.05
N VAL A 447 21.70 10.50 1.47
CA VAL A 447 21.88 10.45 0.01
C VAL A 447 21.17 9.24 -0.60
N VAL A 448 21.28 8.07 0.03
CA VAL A 448 20.59 6.85 -0.42
C VAL A 448 19.08 7.06 -0.42
N MET A 449 18.50 7.60 0.66
CA MET A 449 17.06 7.85 0.77
C MET A 449 16.58 8.88 -0.27
N LEU A 450 17.32 9.98 -0.47
CA LEU A 450 17.02 10.97 -1.51
C LEU A 450 17.04 10.35 -2.91
N THR A 451 18.05 9.54 -3.20
CA THR A 451 18.17 8.88 -4.50
C THR A 451 17.02 7.91 -4.73
N LEU A 452 16.69 7.06 -3.75
CA LEU A 452 15.57 6.12 -3.84
C LEU A 452 14.26 6.86 -4.07
N SER A 453 13.99 7.94 -3.33
CA SER A 453 12.78 8.75 -3.52
C SER A 453 12.66 9.28 -4.94
N LEU A 454 13.76 9.78 -5.49
CA LEU A 454 13.77 10.34 -6.84
C LEU A 454 13.62 9.25 -7.91
N VAL A 455 14.29 8.11 -7.74
CA VAL A 455 14.13 6.95 -8.65
C VAL A 455 12.71 6.43 -8.63
N VAL A 456 12.10 6.23 -7.44
CA VAL A 456 10.71 5.75 -7.30
C VAL A 456 9.74 6.74 -7.93
N ALA A 457 9.91 8.05 -7.69
CA ALA A 457 9.05 9.07 -8.27
C ALA A 457 9.12 9.08 -9.81
N LEU A 458 10.31 8.95 -10.37
CA LEU A 458 10.51 8.92 -11.83
C LEU A 458 9.97 7.64 -12.45
N GLN A 459 10.14 6.49 -11.78
CA GLN A 459 9.60 5.21 -12.24
C GLN A 459 8.08 5.25 -12.32
N ILE A 460 7.40 5.70 -11.26
CA ILE A 460 5.95 5.78 -11.23
C ILE A 460 5.43 6.77 -12.28
N ASN A 461 6.07 7.94 -12.40
CA ASN A 461 5.71 8.89 -13.47
C ASN A 461 5.94 8.28 -14.86
N GLY A 462 6.97 7.46 -15.04
CA GLY A 462 7.24 6.72 -16.27
C GLY A 462 6.17 5.67 -16.57
N LEU A 463 5.72 4.92 -15.55
CA LEU A 463 4.67 3.91 -15.69
C LEU A 463 3.31 4.53 -16.07
N VAL A 464 2.93 5.62 -15.39
CA VAL A 464 1.64 6.31 -15.65
C VAL A 464 1.60 6.92 -17.06
N LYS A 465 2.76 7.39 -17.57
CA LYS A 465 2.86 8.03 -18.90
C LYS A 465 3.32 7.08 -20.01
N ALA A 466 3.50 5.80 -19.69
CA ALA A 466 3.93 4.84 -20.67
C ALA A 466 2.90 4.68 -21.81
N PRO A 467 3.33 4.52 -23.05
CA PRO A 467 2.41 4.34 -24.17
C PRO A 467 1.70 3.00 -24.04
N LEU A 468 0.38 3.03 -23.88
CA LEU A 468 -0.45 1.84 -23.76
C LEU A 468 -0.74 1.20 -25.13
N GLY A 469 -0.47 1.89 -26.24
CA GLY A 469 -0.88 1.48 -27.60
C GLY A 469 -2.32 1.89 -27.93
N ILE A 470 -2.96 2.65 -27.03
CA ILE A 470 -4.33 3.14 -27.15
C ILE A 470 -4.40 4.54 -26.53
N ASP A 471 -5.19 5.45 -27.13
CA ASP A 471 -5.33 6.83 -26.60
C ASP A 471 -6.34 6.85 -25.43
N VAL A 472 -5.87 7.36 -24.30
CA VAL A 472 -6.69 7.52 -23.09
C VAL A 472 -6.82 8.99 -22.68
N LYS A 473 -6.07 9.88 -23.36
CA LYS A 473 -5.99 11.29 -23.00
C LYS A 473 -7.30 12.01 -23.35
N ASP A 474 -7.82 12.79 -22.40
CA ASP A 474 -9.07 13.55 -22.57
C ASP A 474 -10.26 12.66 -22.99
N VAL A 475 -10.28 11.39 -22.55
CA VAL A 475 -11.36 10.43 -22.83
C VAL A 475 -12.12 10.09 -21.57
N VAL A 476 -13.44 10.20 -21.62
CA VAL A 476 -14.37 9.78 -20.56
C VAL A 476 -15.14 8.56 -21.04
N TYR A 477 -15.19 7.54 -20.19
CA TYR A 477 -15.96 6.32 -20.43
C TYR A 477 -17.21 6.31 -19.55
N ILE A 478 -18.37 6.02 -20.15
CA ILE A 478 -19.65 6.07 -19.46
C ILE A 478 -20.37 4.74 -19.67
N THR A 479 -20.66 4.04 -18.58
CA THR A 479 -21.41 2.78 -18.58
C THR A 479 -22.77 3.01 -17.92
N PRO A 480 -23.87 3.14 -18.67
CA PRO A 480 -25.19 3.31 -18.07
C PRO A 480 -25.56 2.15 -17.15
N ASP A 481 -26.00 2.44 -15.94
CA ASP A 481 -26.44 1.40 -14.98
C ASP A 481 -27.81 0.82 -15.37
N GLU A 482 -28.68 1.65 -15.95
CA GLU A 482 -30.02 1.28 -16.37
C GLU A 482 -30.14 1.40 -17.88
N PRO A 483 -30.69 0.38 -18.57
CA PRO A 483 -30.87 0.45 -20.01
C PRO A 483 -31.75 1.62 -20.48
N GLY A 484 -32.68 2.08 -19.64
CA GLY A 484 -33.53 3.26 -19.91
C GLY A 484 -32.82 4.59 -19.86
N ASP A 485 -31.67 4.69 -19.23
CA ASP A 485 -30.91 5.95 -19.11
C ASP A 485 -30.07 6.24 -20.37
N SER A 486 -29.81 5.24 -21.22
CA SER A 486 -28.87 5.38 -22.36
C SER A 486 -29.24 6.53 -23.30
N ASP A 487 -30.46 6.63 -23.75
CA ASP A 487 -30.90 7.69 -24.69
C ASP A 487 -30.86 9.10 -24.05
N ALA A 488 -31.21 9.16 -22.75
CA ALA A 488 -31.15 10.41 -21.99
C ALA A 488 -29.71 10.87 -21.77
N ILE A 489 -28.81 9.97 -21.46
CA ILE A 489 -27.37 10.24 -21.33
C ILE A 489 -26.80 10.69 -22.67
N LEU A 490 -27.09 10.01 -23.78
CA LEU A 490 -26.62 10.41 -25.11
C LEU A 490 -27.07 11.82 -25.44
N SER A 491 -28.37 12.11 -25.26
CA SER A 491 -28.95 13.43 -25.54
C SER A 491 -28.32 14.55 -24.70
N ALA A 492 -27.99 14.27 -23.43
CA ALA A 492 -27.30 15.20 -22.57
C ALA A 492 -25.85 15.45 -23.03
N LEU A 493 -25.12 14.42 -23.44
CA LEU A 493 -23.74 14.52 -23.91
C LEU A 493 -23.64 15.34 -25.22
N GLU A 494 -24.58 15.16 -26.17
CA GLU A 494 -24.61 15.90 -27.46
C GLU A 494 -24.82 17.41 -27.29
N GLN A 495 -25.38 17.85 -26.16
CA GLN A 495 -25.62 19.27 -25.88
C GLN A 495 -24.41 19.95 -25.18
N LEU A 496 -23.41 19.19 -24.75
CA LEU A 496 -22.26 19.76 -24.03
C LEU A 496 -21.20 20.32 -25.01
N PRO A 497 -20.81 21.57 -24.86
CA PRO A 497 -19.82 22.19 -25.78
C PRO A 497 -18.41 21.61 -25.58
N CYS A 498 -18.12 20.98 -24.44
CA CYS A 498 -16.83 20.33 -24.15
C CYS A 498 -16.69 18.93 -24.79
N VAL A 499 -17.78 18.39 -25.37
CA VAL A 499 -17.78 17.08 -26.04
C VAL A 499 -17.42 17.28 -27.50
N GLN A 500 -16.32 16.70 -27.95
CA GLN A 500 -15.88 16.78 -29.36
C GLN A 500 -16.42 15.61 -30.16
N LYS A 501 -16.46 14.40 -29.60
CA LYS A 501 -16.89 13.21 -30.29
C LYS A 501 -17.43 12.18 -29.32
N ILE A 502 -18.46 11.46 -29.73
CA ILE A 502 -19.03 10.34 -28.96
C ILE A 502 -18.91 9.08 -29.82
N GLY A 503 -18.37 8.02 -29.24
CA GLY A 503 -18.33 6.69 -29.82
C GLY A 503 -19.15 5.72 -28.96
N LEU A 504 -19.66 4.68 -29.61
CA LEU A 504 -20.44 3.63 -28.97
C LEU A 504 -19.58 2.38 -28.80
N SER A 505 -19.63 1.77 -27.61
CA SER A 505 -18.97 0.51 -27.37
C SER A 505 -19.85 -0.46 -26.58
N SER A 506 -19.51 -1.73 -26.61
CA SER A 506 -19.97 -2.72 -25.66
C SER A 506 -18.76 -3.52 -25.22
N GLY A 507 -18.34 -3.29 -23.98
CA GLY A 507 -17.10 -3.76 -23.44
C GLY A 507 -15.93 -2.78 -23.64
N SER A 508 -15.09 -2.68 -22.63
CA SER A 508 -13.96 -1.74 -22.59
C SER A 508 -12.67 -2.37 -23.11
N CYS A 509 -11.91 -1.63 -23.90
CA CYS A 509 -10.53 -1.96 -24.27
C CYS A 509 -9.54 -1.80 -23.11
N LEU A 510 -9.94 -1.12 -22.04
CA LEU A 510 -9.15 -0.89 -20.83
C LEU A 510 -9.76 -1.60 -19.62
N SER A 511 -9.19 -1.39 -18.44
CA SER A 511 -9.70 -1.96 -17.17
C SER A 511 -10.93 -1.28 -16.62
N VAL A 512 -11.33 -0.18 -17.21
CA VAL A 512 -12.50 0.60 -16.87
C VAL A 512 -13.70 0.01 -17.61
N GLY A 513 -14.76 -0.34 -16.90
CA GLY A 513 -15.92 -1.04 -17.47
C GLY A 513 -15.73 -2.57 -17.56
N SER A 514 -16.77 -3.25 -18.05
CA SER A 514 -16.74 -4.70 -18.26
C SER A 514 -16.05 -5.06 -19.57
N THR A 515 -15.23 -6.10 -19.57
CA THR A 515 -14.65 -6.69 -20.79
C THR A 515 -15.20 -8.10 -20.93
N SER A 516 -15.81 -8.42 -22.04
CA SER A 516 -16.20 -9.78 -22.33
C SER A 516 -14.96 -10.64 -22.62
N VAL A 517 -14.96 -11.86 -22.15
CA VAL A 517 -13.89 -12.84 -22.36
C VAL A 517 -14.50 -14.07 -22.97
N SER A 518 -13.91 -14.57 -24.02
CA SER A 518 -14.31 -15.82 -24.66
C SER A 518 -13.16 -16.80 -24.68
N MET A 519 -13.45 -18.04 -24.39
CA MET A 519 -12.50 -19.13 -24.52
C MET A 519 -12.81 -19.90 -25.79
N MET A 520 -11.84 -19.97 -26.68
CA MET A 520 -11.96 -20.62 -27.96
C MET A 520 -10.83 -21.66 -28.16
N ARG A 521 -11.11 -22.71 -28.93
CA ARG A 521 -10.08 -23.66 -29.38
C ARG A 521 -9.81 -23.49 -30.87
N ASP A 522 -8.57 -23.40 -31.22
CA ASP A 522 -8.16 -23.40 -32.65
C ASP A 522 -8.21 -24.81 -33.26
N ASN A 523 -7.94 -24.92 -34.56
CA ASN A 523 -7.94 -26.21 -35.26
C ASN A 523 -6.79 -27.12 -34.83
N ASN A 524 -5.81 -26.64 -34.10
CA ASN A 524 -4.68 -27.41 -33.54
C ASN A 524 -4.93 -27.85 -32.10
N ASP A 525 -6.17 -27.66 -31.58
CA ASP A 525 -6.58 -27.95 -30.21
C ASP A 525 -5.92 -27.02 -29.14
N ALA A 526 -5.27 -25.93 -29.59
CA ALA A 526 -4.77 -24.92 -28.67
C ALA A 526 -5.91 -24.06 -28.16
N GLN A 527 -5.83 -23.69 -26.88
CA GLN A 527 -6.83 -22.89 -26.21
C GLN A 527 -6.41 -21.42 -26.16
N HIS A 528 -7.36 -20.55 -26.52
CA HIS A 528 -7.18 -19.10 -26.55
C HIS A 528 -8.16 -18.40 -25.63
N LEU A 529 -7.64 -17.51 -24.77
CA LEU A 529 -8.43 -16.63 -23.92
C LEU A 529 -8.51 -15.25 -24.53
N ILE A 530 -9.55 -15.06 -25.36
CA ILE A 530 -9.70 -13.86 -26.16
C ILE A 530 -10.57 -12.84 -25.43
N ARG A 531 -10.09 -11.62 -25.37
CA ARG A 531 -10.87 -10.48 -24.87
C ARG A 531 -11.66 -9.86 -26.03
N LEU A 532 -12.91 -9.53 -25.75
CA LEU A 532 -13.84 -9.06 -26.75
C LEU A 532 -14.35 -7.65 -26.41
N ALA A 533 -14.44 -6.79 -27.44
CA ALA A 533 -15.19 -5.55 -27.40
C ALA A 533 -15.95 -5.35 -28.72
N ASN A 534 -17.08 -4.67 -28.67
CA ASN A 534 -17.75 -4.16 -29.86
C ASN A 534 -17.53 -2.66 -29.91
N LEU A 535 -17.05 -2.13 -31.01
CA LEU A 535 -16.83 -0.69 -31.21
C LEU A 535 -17.49 -0.22 -32.52
N ASP A 536 -18.04 1.00 -32.47
CA ASP A 536 -18.38 1.72 -33.70
C ASP A 536 -17.16 2.46 -34.25
N LYS A 537 -17.32 3.08 -35.42
CA LYS A 537 -16.26 3.83 -36.06
C LYS A 537 -15.74 4.99 -35.21
N ALA A 538 -16.63 5.66 -34.49
CA ALA A 538 -16.27 6.81 -33.68
C ALA A 538 -15.44 6.39 -32.46
N ALA A 539 -15.83 5.33 -31.76
CA ALA A 539 -15.07 4.79 -30.66
C ALA A 539 -13.68 4.30 -31.08
N PHE A 540 -13.59 3.64 -32.23
CA PHE A 540 -12.33 3.19 -32.82
C PHE A 540 -11.35 4.36 -33.06
N GLU A 541 -11.86 5.47 -33.63
CA GLU A 541 -11.06 6.67 -33.86
C GLU A 541 -10.69 7.42 -32.57
N ILE A 542 -11.58 7.44 -31.55
CA ILE A 542 -11.29 8.05 -30.24
C ILE A 542 -10.16 7.30 -29.52
N TYR A 543 -10.17 5.97 -29.56
CA TYR A 543 -9.12 5.14 -29.00
C TYR A 543 -7.79 5.20 -29.77
N GLY A 544 -7.77 5.80 -30.96
CA GLY A 544 -6.55 5.94 -31.77
C GLY A 544 -5.92 4.61 -32.14
N LEU A 545 -6.72 3.56 -32.34
CA LEU A 545 -6.23 2.24 -32.72
C LEU A 545 -5.64 2.28 -34.14
N GLU A 546 -4.38 1.92 -34.26
CA GLU A 546 -3.68 1.91 -35.54
C GLU A 546 -3.99 0.62 -36.30
N ILE A 547 -4.57 0.75 -37.50
CA ILE A 547 -4.83 -0.37 -38.39
C ILE A 547 -3.57 -0.67 -39.18
N LEU A 548 -2.93 -1.80 -38.90
CA LEU A 548 -1.70 -2.24 -39.57
C LEU A 548 -2.02 -2.87 -40.92
N ASN A 549 -3.04 -3.73 -40.95
CA ASN A 549 -3.54 -4.37 -42.18
C ASN A 549 -5.04 -4.19 -42.27
N ASP A 550 -5.54 -3.54 -43.28
CA ASP A 550 -6.97 -3.33 -43.52
C ASP A 550 -7.48 -4.28 -44.62
N TYR A 551 -8.50 -5.07 -44.26
CA TYR A 551 -9.14 -5.99 -45.20
C TYR A 551 -10.55 -5.55 -45.59
N GLY A 552 -11.00 -4.46 -45.04
CA GLY A 552 -12.33 -3.86 -45.26
C GLY A 552 -13.29 -4.18 -44.11
N ALA A 553 -13.72 -3.16 -43.39
CA ALA A 553 -14.68 -3.29 -42.32
C ALA A 553 -16.11 -3.46 -42.84
N SER A 554 -16.79 -4.53 -42.37
CA SER A 554 -18.24 -4.71 -42.50
C SER A 554 -18.83 -4.96 -41.12
N ASP A 555 -20.13 -4.74 -40.96
CA ASP A 555 -20.77 -4.97 -39.68
C ASP A 555 -20.59 -6.44 -39.21
N GLY A 556 -20.06 -6.61 -38.00
CA GLY A 556 -19.76 -7.90 -37.42
C GLY A 556 -18.39 -8.48 -37.81
N ALA A 557 -17.62 -7.86 -38.69
CA ALA A 557 -16.25 -8.25 -38.96
C ALA A 557 -15.33 -7.86 -37.77
N VAL A 558 -14.25 -8.62 -37.59
CA VAL A 558 -13.39 -8.51 -36.42
C VAL A 558 -12.02 -7.94 -36.77
N TYR A 559 -11.58 -6.95 -36.01
CA TYR A 559 -10.19 -6.54 -35.92
C TYR A 559 -9.52 -7.32 -34.80
N ILE A 560 -8.37 -7.94 -35.08
CA ILE A 560 -7.55 -8.64 -34.10
C ILE A 560 -6.24 -7.89 -33.88
N ASN A 561 -5.66 -7.98 -32.69
CA ASN A 561 -4.33 -7.41 -32.45
C ASN A 561 -3.20 -8.33 -32.97
N GLU A 562 -1.99 -7.76 -33.13
CA GLU A 562 -0.81 -8.52 -33.62
C GLU A 562 -0.55 -9.78 -32.79
N LYS A 563 -0.70 -9.68 -31.46
CA LYS A 563 -0.52 -10.81 -30.54
C LYS A 563 -1.42 -11.98 -30.90
N MET A 564 -2.70 -11.73 -31.10
CA MET A 564 -3.65 -12.77 -31.50
C MET A 564 -3.34 -13.35 -32.88
N LYS A 565 -2.90 -12.49 -33.81
CA LYS A 565 -2.47 -12.96 -35.13
C LYS A 565 -1.29 -13.93 -35.04
N GLU A 566 -0.28 -13.60 -34.22
CA GLU A 566 0.89 -14.43 -33.98
C GLU A 566 0.52 -15.76 -33.31
N ASP A 567 -0.27 -15.72 -32.25
CA ASP A 567 -0.65 -16.90 -31.44
C ASP A 567 -1.49 -17.90 -32.26
N LEU A 568 -2.35 -17.40 -33.16
CA LEU A 568 -3.14 -18.22 -34.10
C LEU A 568 -2.35 -18.64 -35.33
N GLY A 569 -1.14 -18.14 -35.55
CA GLY A 569 -0.31 -18.44 -36.72
C GLY A 569 -0.92 -17.99 -38.04
N LEU A 570 -1.71 -16.89 -38.05
CA LEU A 570 -2.41 -16.41 -39.22
C LEU A 570 -1.45 -15.72 -40.23
N SER A 571 -1.62 -16.01 -41.50
CA SER A 571 -0.90 -15.36 -42.60
C SER A 571 -1.63 -14.06 -43.05
N ASP A 572 -0.93 -13.20 -43.80
CA ASP A 572 -1.54 -11.98 -44.36
C ASP A 572 -2.63 -12.24 -45.42
N SER A 573 -2.78 -13.47 -45.87
CA SER A 573 -3.82 -13.87 -46.81
C SER A 573 -5.10 -14.33 -46.16
N ASP A 574 -5.06 -14.64 -44.84
CA ASP A 574 -6.21 -15.17 -44.13
C ASP A 574 -7.25 -14.09 -43.90
N ARG A 575 -8.52 -14.40 -44.17
CA ARG A 575 -9.66 -13.49 -44.07
C ARG A 575 -10.72 -13.95 -43.08
N GLU A 576 -10.53 -15.14 -42.52
CA GLU A 576 -11.49 -15.76 -41.62
C GLU A 576 -10.72 -16.52 -40.53
N ILE A 577 -11.28 -16.53 -39.34
CA ILE A 577 -10.83 -17.37 -38.22
C ILE A 577 -11.89 -18.43 -37.96
N GLN A 578 -11.50 -19.70 -38.07
CA GLN A 578 -12.38 -20.82 -37.80
C GLN A 578 -12.03 -21.43 -36.45
N TRP A 579 -13.02 -21.52 -35.58
CA TRP A 579 -12.91 -22.14 -34.26
C TRP A 579 -13.43 -23.56 -34.30
N GLN A 580 -12.83 -24.46 -33.50
CA GLN A 580 -13.16 -25.89 -33.51
C GLN A 580 -14.64 -26.16 -33.18
N ASN A 581 -15.19 -25.44 -32.22
CA ASN A 581 -16.59 -25.55 -31.79
C ASN A 581 -17.27 -24.17 -31.68
N GLY A 582 -16.97 -23.23 -32.58
CA GLY A 582 -17.41 -21.87 -32.52
C GLY A 582 -17.81 -21.28 -33.88
N PRO A 583 -18.22 -20.01 -33.89
CA PRO A 583 -18.55 -19.30 -35.13
C PRO A 583 -17.30 -19.03 -35.97
N ILE A 584 -17.51 -18.88 -37.28
CA ILE A 584 -16.46 -18.33 -38.15
C ILE A 584 -16.46 -16.81 -37.99
N TRP A 585 -15.27 -16.26 -37.77
CA TRP A 585 -15.09 -14.81 -37.67
C TRP A 585 -14.46 -14.28 -38.95
N SER A 586 -15.14 -13.33 -39.63
CA SER A 586 -14.58 -12.62 -40.79
C SER A 586 -13.63 -11.53 -40.31
N LEU A 587 -12.39 -11.52 -40.77
CA LEU A 587 -11.39 -10.53 -40.41
C LEU A 587 -11.61 -9.20 -41.14
N ALA A 588 -11.77 -8.12 -40.38
CA ALA A 588 -11.74 -6.74 -40.88
C ALA A 588 -10.30 -6.24 -41.04
N GLY A 589 -9.38 -6.73 -40.23
CA GLY A 589 -7.99 -6.32 -40.29
C GLY A 589 -7.18 -6.69 -39.02
N VAL A 590 -5.96 -6.19 -39.00
CA VAL A 590 -5.04 -6.34 -37.88
C VAL A 590 -4.71 -4.95 -37.32
N ILE A 591 -4.78 -4.80 -36.01
CA ILE A 591 -4.46 -3.58 -35.27
C ILE A 591 -3.19 -3.74 -34.46
N ASN A 592 -2.62 -2.62 -34.04
CA ASN A 592 -1.48 -2.60 -33.14
C ASN A 592 -1.78 -3.29 -31.81
N ASN A 593 -0.73 -3.78 -31.17
CA ASN A 593 -0.82 -4.28 -29.79
C ASN A 593 -1.06 -3.15 -28.81
N PHE A 594 -1.88 -3.40 -27.81
CA PHE A 594 -2.11 -2.47 -26.70
C PHE A 594 -2.20 -3.19 -25.36
N HIS A 595 -1.88 -2.48 -24.27
CA HIS A 595 -1.92 -3.01 -22.93
C HIS A 595 -3.28 -2.75 -22.28
N LYS A 596 -3.93 -3.81 -21.79
CA LYS A 596 -5.16 -3.66 -21.05
C LYS A 596 -4.86 -3.17 -19.64
N GLY A 597 -5.34 -1.99 -19.31
CA GLY A 597 -5.25 -1.39 -17.99
C GLY A 597 -3.96 -0.61 -17.77
N ASN A 598 -2.82 -1.28 -17.68
CA ASN A 598 -1.53 -0.63 -17.49
C ASN A 598 -0.40 -1.33 -18.25
N ILE A 599 0.72 -0.63 -18.41
CA ILE A 599 1.90 -1.10 -19.17
C ILE A 599 2.59 -2.34 -18.55
N LEU A 600 2.32 -2.68 -17.29
CA LEU A 600 2.90 -3.86 -16.63
C LEU A 600 2.15 -5.13 -16.96
N ASN A 601 0.90 -5.02 -17.44
CA ASN A 601 0.13 -6.17 -17.89
C ASN A 601 0.70 -6.69 -19.22
N GLU A 602 0.74 -7.99 -19.39
CA GLU A 602 1.08 -8.59 -20.68
C GLU A 602 0.04 -8.24 -21.74
N VAL A 603 0.51 -8.07 -22.97
CA VAL A 603 -0.39 -7.91 -24.11
C VAL A 603 -1.18 -9.19 -24.28
N SER A 604 -2.49 -9.13 -24.18
CA SER A 604 -3.39 -10.26 -24.33
C SER A 604 -3.98 -10.32 -25.74
N GLU A 605 -4.45 -11.51 -26.14
CA GLU A 605 -5.25 -11.68 -27.35
C GLU A 605 -6.52 -10.85 -27.24
N PHE A 606 -6.76 -9.99 -28.24
CA PHE A 606 -7.89 -9.08 -28.26
C PHE A 606 -8.56 -9.05 -29.63
N ALA A 607 -9.88 -9.19 -29.63
CA ALA A 607 -10.71 -9.10 -30.82
C ALA A 607 -11.76 -7.99 -30.65
N ILE A 608 -11.81 -7.08 -31.61
CA ILE A 608 -12.75 -5.94 -31.65
C ILE A 608 -13.71 -6.17 -32.80
N PHE A 609 -14.98 -6.42 -32.50
CA PHE A 609 -16.02 -6.50 -33.49
C PHE A 609 -16.41 -5.09 -33.93
N TYR A 610 -16.24 -4.81 -35.21
CA TYR A 610 -16.74 -3.57 -35.79
C TYR A 610 -18.27 -3.62 -35.88
N ARG A 611 -18.92 -2.59 -35.36
CA ARG A 611 -20.38 -2.45 -35.42
C ARG A 611 -20.79 -1.12 -36.02
N GLU A 612 -21.81 -1.14 -36.87
CA GLU A 612 -22.46 0.08 -37.32
C GLU A 612 -23.20 0.75 -36.13
N ALA A 613 -23.18 2.08 -36.12
CA ALA A 613 -23.90 2.86 -35.11
C ALA A 613 -25.38 2.44 -35.06
N GLY A 614 -25.92 2.22 -33.88
CA GLY A 614 -27.28 1.75 -33.66
C GLY A 614 -27.47 0.22 -33.64
N LYS A 615 -26.43 -0.58 -33.94
CA LYS A 615 -26.49 -2.05 -33.79
C LYS A 615 -25.91 -2.54 -32.45
N ILE A 616 -25.30 -1.66 -31.67
CA ILE A 616 -24.81 -1.96 -30.32
C ILE A 616 -26.01 -1.74 -29.38
N GLN A 617 -26.48 -2.81 -28.76
CA GLN A 617 -27.55 -2.76 -27.77
C GLN A 617 -26.96 -2.36 -26.40
N ASN A 618 -27.64 -1.48 -25.68
CA ASN A 618 -27.21 -0.96 -24.38
C ASN A 618 -25.75 -0.49 -24.42
N PRO A 619 -25.41 0.52 -25.24
CA PRO A 619 -24.04 0.93 -25.44
C PRO A 619 -23.45 1.61 -24.23
N ASP A 620 -22.17 1.36 -24.01
CA ASP A 620 -21.29 2.25 -23.27
C ASP A 620 -20.88 3.42 -24.17
N TYR A 621 -20.61 4.57 -23.62
CA TYR A 621 -20.19 5.75 -24.38
C TYR A 621 -18.71 6.03 -24.16
N VAL A 622 -17.98 6.20 -25.26
CA VAL A 622 -16.59 6.65 -25.28
C VAL A 622 -16.59 8.09 -25.74
N VAL A 623 -16.28 9.02 -24.85
CA VAL A 623 -16.45 10.46 -25.12
C VAL A 623 -15.09 11.14 -25.16
N LYS A 624 -14.73 11.73 -26.30
CA LYS A 624 -13.56 12.61 -26.45
C LYS A 624 -13.95 14.02 -26.06
N THR A 625 -13.20 14.60 -25.13
CA THR A 625 -13.42 15.98 -24.65
C THR A 625 -12.44 16.98 -25.29
N ASP A 626 -12.67 18.25 -25.05
CA ASP A 626 -11.79 19.34 -25.51
C ASP A 626 -10.52 19.49 -24.66
N GLY A 627 -10.34 18.66 -23.63
CA GLY A 627 -9.22 18.70 -22.69
C GLY A 627 -9.30 19.84 -21.67
N SER A 628 -10.43 20.54 -21.55
CA SER A 628 -10.60 21.58 -20.54
C SER A 628 -10.65 20.94 -19.12
N PRO A 629 -10.06 21.58 -18.08
CA PRO A 629 -10.03 21.03 -16.72
C PRO A 629 -11.40 20.75 -16.11
N GLU A 630 -12.45 21.45 -16.60
CA GLU A 630 -13.82 21.31 -16.11
C GLU A 630 -14.65 20.31 -16.93
N ALA A 631 -14.15 19.81 -18.06
CA ALA A 631 -14.91 18.93 -18.96
C ALA A 631 -15.45 17.69 -18.25
N TYR A 632 -14.60 16.98 -17.52
CA TYR A 632 -14.99 15.77 -16.76
C TYR A 632 -16.11 16.09 -15.75
N LYS A 633 -15.96 17.17 -14.97
CA LYS A 633 -16.94 17.55 -13.96
C LYS A 633 -18.28 17.97 -14.61
N THR A 634 -18.24 18.66 -15.74
CA THR A 634 -19.42 19.08 -16.51
C THR A 634 -20.18 17.85 -17.03
N ILE A 635 -19.47 16.90 -17.65
CA ILE A 635 -20.05 15.64 -18.13
C ILE A 635 -20.68 14.87 -16.96
N LYS A 636 -19.94 14.69 -15.85
CA LYS A 636 -20.42 13.99 -14.67
C LYS A 636 -21.69 14.60 -14.10
N SER A 637 -21.76 15.94 -14.01
CA SER A 637 -22.96 16.64 -13.53
C SER A 637 -24.14 16.46 -14.47
N ALA A 638 -23.93 16.59 -15.79
CA ALA A 638 -24.99 16.42 -16.78
C ALA A 638 -25.54 14.99 -16.82
N VAL A 639 -24.67 13.99 -16.69
CA VAL A 639 -25.09 12.59 -16.61
C VAL A 639 -25.85 12.32 -15.31
N ALA A 640 -25.40 12.87 -14.18
CA ALA A 640 -26.10 12.71 -12.90
C ALA A 640 -27.52 13.29 -12.89
N GLU A 641 -27.78 14.33 -13.68
CA GLU A 641 -29.11 14.96 -13.80
C GLU A 641 -30.11 14.07 -14.56
N VAL A 642 -29.66 13.26 -15.49
CA VAL A 642 -30.53 12.44 -16.36
C VAL A 642 -30.60 10.98 -15.94
N MET A 643 -29.72 10.52 -15.04
CA MET A 643 -29.73 9.15 -14.52
C MET A 643 -30.89 8.91 -13.57
N THR A 644 -31.51 7.73 -13.66
CA THR A 644 -32.52 7.24 -12.71
C THR A 644 -31.96 7.15 -11.28
N ASN A 645 -30.67 6.77 -11.16
CA ASN A 645 -29.96 6.71 -9.88
C ASN A 645 -28.67 7.52 -9.91
N SER A 646 -28.78 8.81 -9.61
CA SER A 646 -27.65 9.76 -9.63
C SER A 646 -26.55 9.47 -8.61
N ARG A 647 -26.80 8.62 -7.63
CA ARG A 647 -25.81 8.24 -6.58
C ARG A 647 -24.66 7.41 -7.15
N ASN A 648 -24.90 6.68 -8.24
CA ASN A 648 -23.90 5.83 -8.88
C ASN A 648 -23.06 6.55 -9.94
N VAL A 649 -23.16 7.86 -10.06
CA VAL A 649 -22.49 8.62 -11.13
C VAL A 649 -20.97 8.40 -11.17
N ASP A 650 -20.32 8.23 -10.02
CA ASP A 650 -18.87 7.96 -9.92
C ASP A 650 -18.47 6.61 -10.53
N ARG A 651 -19.36 5.64 -10.49
CA ARG A 651 -19.18 4.34 -11.13
C ARG A 651 -19.51 4.39 -12.62
N VAL A 652 -20.53 5.15 -12.97
CA VAL A 652 -21.02 5.27 -14.36
C VAL A 652 -20.09 6.11 -15.22
N VAL A 653 -19.63 7.26 -14.72
CA VAL A 653 -18.76 8.19 -15.45
C VAL A 653 -17.33 8.08 -14.95
N GLN A 654 -16.44 7.60 -15.79
CA GLN A 654 -15.05 7.33 -15.45
C GLN A 654 -14.08 8.04 -16.39
N ASN A 655 -13.11 8.75 -15.84
CA ASN A 655 -12.00 9.31 -16.58
C ASN A 655 -10.97 8.21 -16.88
N LEU A 656 -10.66 7.94 -18.14
CA LEU A 656 -9.74 6.86 -18.51
C LEU A 656 -8.30 7.13 -18.05
N GLU A 657 -7.83 8.37 -18.07
CA GLU A 657 -6.50 8.74 -17.58
C GLU A 657 -6.37 8.47 -16.05
N GLU A 658 -7.41 8.87 -15.29
CA GLU A 658 -7.46 8.58 -13.85
C GLU A 658 -7.61 7.09 -13.58
N GLY A 659 -8.40 6.38 -14.39
CA GLY A 659 -8.55 4.93 -14.32
C GLY A 659 -7.24 4.17 -14.51
N VAL A 660 -6.42 4.57 -15.46
CA VAL A 660 -5.07 4.04 -15.65
C VAL A 660 -4.15 4.41 -14.48
N ALA A 661 -4.21 5.67 -14.03
CA ALA A 661 -3.39 6.16 -12.93
C ALA A 661 -3.73 5.51 -11.59
N SER A 662 -5.00 5.16 -11.36
CA SER A 662 -5.45 4.47 -10.13
C SER A 662 -4.93 3.05 -10.01
N GLN A 663 -4.58 2.40 -11.10
CA GLN A 663 -3.97 1.07 -11.08
C GLN A 663 -2.56 1.05 -10.47
N PHE A 664 -1.90 2.21 -10.42
CA PHE A 664 -0.58 2.38 -9.79
C PHE A 664 -0.68 2.96 -8.36
N GLU A 665 -1.83 2.82 -7.71
CA GLU A 665 -1.99 3.36 -6.36
C GLU A 665 -1.12 2.66 -5.31
N GLU A 666 -0.83 1.36 -5.47
CA GLU A 666 0.10 0.66 -4.57
C GLU A 666 1.50 1.28 -4.68
N GLU A 667 1.98 1.49 -5.89
CA GLU A 667 3.27 2.11 -6.16
C GLU A 667 3.31 3.57 -5.69
N ARG A 668 2.21 4.31 -5.89
CA ARG A 668 2.07 5.69 -5.37
C ARG A 668 2.13 5.73 -3.84
N ASN A 669 1.53 4.76 -3.16
CA ASN A 669 1.62 4.66 -1.71
C ASN A 669 3.05 4.36 -1.26
N VAL A 670 3.75 3.46 -1.95
CA VAL A 670 5.20 3.24 -1.73
C VAL A 670 5.98 4.54 -1.90
N LEU A 671 5.69 5.34 -2.93
CA LEU A 671 6.33 6.65 -3.12
C LEU A 671 6.04 7.61 -1.97
N ARG A 672 4.77 7.73 -1.53
CA ARG A 672 4.39 8.59 -0.39
C ARG A 672 5.17 8.20 0.87
N ILE A 673 5.27 6.91 1.13
CA ILE A 673 6.02 6.34 2.25
C ILE A 673 7.51 6.68 2.16
N VAL A 674 8.12 6.45 1.00
CA VAL A 674 9.55 6.72 0.79
C VAL A 674 9.85 8.23 0.88
N LEU A 675 8.98 9.09 0.34
CA LEU A 675 9.09 10.55 0.46
C LEU A 675 8.99 11.01 1.91
N MET A 676 8.06 10.46 2.67
CA MET A 676 7.88 10.73 4.10
C MET A 676 9.15 10.37 4.88
N PHE A 677 9.67 9.16 4.70
CA PHE A 677 10.92 8.72 5.35
C PHE A 677 12.12 9.58 4.94
N THR A 678 12.18 9.98 3.68
CA THR A 678 13.24 10.89 3.20
C THR A 678 13.13 12.25 3.85
N GLY A 679 11.92 12.80 4.00
CA GLY A 679 11.69 14.05 4.72
C GLY A 679 12.16 13.97 6.18
N ILE A 680 11.88 12.86 6.86
CA ILE A 680 12.32 12.61 8.24
C ILE A 680 13.83 12.50 8.32
N ALA A 681 14.43 11.71 7.42
CA ALA A 681 15.89 11.58 7.36
C ALA A 681 16.57 12.92 7.12
N LEU A 682 16.00 13.79 6.27
CA LEU A 682 16.46 15.15 6.05
C LEU A 682 16.35 16.01 7.32
N LEU A 683 15.21 15.97 8.02
CA LEU A 683 15.02 16.73 9.27
C LEU A 683 16.03 16.31 10.33
N ILE A 684 16.21 15.00 10.56
CA ILE A 684 17.20 14.49 11.51
C ILE A 684 18.62 14.87 11.06
N SER A 685 18.89 14.83 9.75
CA SER A 685 20.19 15.25 9.18
C SER A 685 20.48 16.72 9.44
N ILE A 686 19.50 17.60 9.21
CA ILE A 686 19.60 19.03 9.52
C ILE A 686 19.92 19.25 11.00
N PHE A 687 19.19 18.59 11.90
CA PHE A 687 19.47 18.67 13.34
C PHE A 687 20.86 18.18 13.72
N GLY A 688 21.31 17.09 13.07
CA GLY A 688 22.65 16.54 13.26
C GLY A 688 23.75 17.53 12.80
N PHE A 689 23.60 18.08 11.60
CA PHE A 689 24.55 19.07 11.07
C PHE A 689 24.57 20.35 11.91
N ILE A 690 23.42 20.86 12.34
CA ILE A 690 23.33 22.01 13.23
C ILE A 690 24.06 21.74 14.56
N GLY A 691 23.78 20.62 15.19
CA GLY A 691 24.39 20.28 16.49
C GLY A 691 25.91 20.10 16.41
N LEU A 692 26.38 19.41 15.38
CA LEU A 692 27.82 19.16 15.19
C LEU A 692 28.58 20.40 14.75
N SER A 693 28.00 21.24 13.91
CA SER A 693 28.67 22.49 13.51
C SER A 693 28.78 23.45 14.68
N LEU A 694 27.79 23.55 15.56
CA LEU A 694 27.89 24.30 16.84
C LEU A 694 29.07 23.81 17.69
N PHE A 695 29.23 22.52 17.83
CA PHE A 695 30.35 21.92 18.55
C PHE A 695 31.66 22.22 17.88
N PHE A 696 31.78 22.03 16.56
CA PHE A 696 32.98 22.25 15.79
C PHE A 696 33.47 23.70 15.87
N ILE A 697 32.53 24.66 15.83
CA ILE A 697 32.79 26.07 15.99
C ILE A 697 33.29 26.40 17.41
N ARG A 698 32.59 25.89 18.45
CA ARG A 698 33.00 26.10 19.84
C ARG A 698 34.40 25.56 20.14
N GLN A 699 34.76 24.40 19.60
CA GLN A 699 36.05 23.77 19.78
C GLN A 699 37.20 24.57 19.12
N ARG A 700 36.87 25.29 18.05
CA ARG A 700 37.86 26.07 17.29
C ARG A 700 37.75 27.58 17.50
N ARG A 701 37.06 28.00 18.56
CA ARG A 701 36.82 29.41 18.83
C ARG A 701 38.10 30.20 19.01
N SER A 702 39.09 29.65 19.69
CA SER A 702 40.42 30.27 19.84
C SER A 702 41.20 30.31 18.50
N GLU A 703 41.17 29.28 17.66
CA GLU A 703 41.76 29.27 16.32
C GLU A 703 41.13 30.33 15.41
N ILE A 704 39.78 30.45 15.47
CA ILE A 704 39.02 31.47 14.73
C ILE A 704 39.41 32.88 15.22
N ALA A 705 39.49 33.09 16.53
CA ALA A 705 39.88 34.38 17.13
C ALA A 705 41.31 34.78 16.74
N VAL A 706 42.26 33.86 16.85
CA VAL A 706 43.68 34.14 16.45
C VAL A 706 43.74 34.50 14.96
N ARG A 707 43.10 33.76 14.07
CA ARG A 707 43.07 34.08 12.64
C ARG A 707 42.49 35.47 12.35
N ARG A 708 41.45 35.83 13.06
CA ARG A 708 40.80 37.15 12.94
C ARG A 708 41.70 38.27 13.42
N ILE A 709 42.43 38.08 14.52
CA ILE A 709 43.38 39.06 15.06
C ILE A 709 44.59 39.21 14.14
N MET A 710 45.02 38.11 13.50
CA MET A 710 46.11 38.11 12.52
C MET A 710 45.70 38.66 11.14
N GLY A 711 44.52 39.31 11.03
CA GLY A 711 44.04 39.96 9.81
C GLY A 711 43.29 39.06 8.81
N GLY A 712 42.96 37.84 9.18
CA GLY A 712 42.22 36.94 8.30
C GLY A 712 40.80 37.46 8.02
N SER A 713 40.37 37.41 6.75
CA SER A 713 39.03 37.85 6.35
C SER A 713 37.90 36.89 6.87
N VAL A 714 36.69 37.41 6.98
CA VAL A 714 35.53 36.58 7.31
C VAL A 714 35.36 35.44 6.34
N LYS A 715 35.62 35.69 5.05
CA LYS A 715 35.53 34.70 3.97
C LYS A 715 36.51 33.54 4.16
N ASP A 716 37.77 33.84 4.57
CA ASP A 716 38.82 32.82 4.79
C ASP A 716 38.42 31.86 5.93
N VAL A 717 37.84 32.41 7.01
CA VAL A 717 37.40 31.62 8.15
C VAL A 717 36.22 30.72 7.74
N ILE A 718 35.24 31.26 7.01
CA ILE A 718 34.09 30.49 6.51
C ILE A 718 34.57 29.39 5.58
N LEU A 719 35.39 29.68 4.59
CA LEU A 719 35.89 28.69 3.63
C LEU A 719 36.69 27.58 4.32
N PHE A 720 37.55 27.93 5.28
CA PHE A 720 38.26 26.95 6.09
C PHE A 720 37.34 26.00 6.85
N MET A 721 36.27 26.53 7.46
CA MET A 721 35.27 25.72 8.19
C MET A 721 34.50 24.82 7.24
N LEU A 722 34.02 25.34 6.11
CA LEU A 722 33.31 24.58 5.09
C LEU A 722 34.13 23.42 4.54
N VAL A 723 35.38 23.67 4.13
CA VAL A 723 36.25 22.61 3.57
C VAL A 723 36.44 21.47 4.59
N LYS A 724 36.73 21.82 5.84
CA LYS A 724 36.94 20.81 6.90
C LYS A 724 35.70 20.01 7.26
N PHE A 725 34.51 20.63 7.17
CA PHE A 725 33.23 19.96 7.48
C PHE A 725 32.73 19.15 6.28
N CYS A 726 32.86 19.69 5.05
CA CYS A 726 32.34 19.04 3.86
C CYS A 726 33.20 17.88 3.34
N ALA A 727 34.53 17.87 3.65
CA ALA A 727 35.41 16.80 3.17
C ALA A 727 34.94 15.37 3.55
N PRO A 728 34.52 15.06 4.80
CA PRO A 728 33.95 13.75 5.13
C PRO A 728 32.66 13.47 4.38
N LEU A 729 31.84 14.51 4.11
CA LEU A 729 30.57 14.35 3.39
C LEU A 729 30.78 13.98 1.92
N LEU A 730 31.80 14.56 1.28
CA LEU A 730 32.17 14.19 -0.09
C LEU A 730 32.61 12.73 -0.17
N ILE A 731 33.39 12.26 0.81
CA ILE A 731 33.81 10.85 0.88
C ILE A 731 32.54 9.94 1.03
N SER A 732 31.61 10.34 1.88
CA SER A 732 30.38 9.56 2.05
C SER A 732 29.49 9.54 0.80
N CYS A 733 29.44 10.62 0.00
CA CYS A 733 28.75 10.65 -1.29
C CYS A 733 29.34 9.61 -2.27
N VAL A 734 30.68 9.51 -2.32
CA VAL A 734 31.37 8.52 -3.17
C VAL A 734 30.96 7.09 -2.81
N VAL A 735 30.75 6.80 -1.52
CA VAL A 735 30.28 5.48 -1.06
C VAL A 735 28.77 5.31 -1.24
N ALA A 736 28.00 6.39 -1.04
CA ALA A 736 26.54 6.36 -1.12
C ALA A 736 26.03 6.07 -2.54
N VAL A 737 26.69 6.60 -3.57
CA VAL A 737 26.27 6.44 -4.97
C VAL A 737 26.23 4.96 -5.40
N PRO A 738 27.27 4.13 -5.22
CA PRO A 738 27.22 2.71 -5.55
C PRO A 738 26.14 1.95 -4.76
N VAL A 739 25.97 2.27 -3.47
CA VAL A 739 24.95 1.64 -2.63
C VAL A 739 23.54 2.00 -3.12
N ALA A 740 23.29 3.27 -3.39
CA ALA A 740 22.01 3.74 -3.91
C ALA A 740 21.70 3.14 -5.29
N TYR A 741 22.72 3.06 -6.17
CA TYR A 741 22.58 2.42 -7.48
C TYR A 741 22.19 0.95 -7.34
N TYR A 742 22.89 0.18 -6.51
CA TYR A 742 22.61 -1.23 -6.31
C TYR A 742 21.18 -1.47 -5.79
N ILE A 743 20.73 -0.70 -4.79
CA ILE A 743 19.38 -0.83 -4.23
C ILE A 743 18.32 -0.42 -5.27
N SER A 744 18.55 0.69 -5.97
CA SER A 744 17.64 1.18 -7.02
C SER A 744 17.52 0.19 -8.18
N ASP A 745 18.65 -0.37 -8.65
CA ASP A 745 18.67 -1.33 -9.75
C ASP A 745 17.91 -2.62 -9.37
N ARG A 746 18.14 -3.14 -8.15
CA ARG A 746 17.42 -4.32 -7.64
C ARG A 746 15.91 -4.09 -7.56
N TRP A 747 15.50 -2.91 -7.13
CA TRP A 747 14.09 -2.57 -7.07
C TRP A 747 13.48 -2.40 -8.47
N LEU A 748 14.18 -1.74 -9.39
CA LEU A 748 13.73 -1.56 -10.78
C LEU A 748 13.62 -2.89 -11.54
N GLN A 749 14.42 -3.91 -11.20
CA GLN A 749 14.34 -5.24 -11.81
C GLN A 749 13.01 -5.96 -11.56
N SER A 750 12.20 -5.53 -10.59
CA SER A 750 10.86 -6.08 -10.33
C SER A 750 9.80 -5.60 -11.33
N PHE A 751 10.13 -4.64 -12.21
CA PHE A 751 9.21 -4.09 -13.20
C PHE A 751 9.59 -4.54 -14.61
N SER A 752 8.59 -4.97 -15.39
CA SER A 752 8.76 -5.28 -16.82
C SER A 752 9.11 -4.01 -17.61
N TYR A 753 8.41 -2.91 -17.34
CA TYR A 753 8.70 -1.58 -17.89
C TYR A 753 9.45 -0.76 -16.84
N ARG A 754 10.71 -0.44 -17.13
CA ARG A 754 11.60 0.26 -16.17
C ARG A 754 12.35 1.40 -16.82
N ILE A 755 12.51 2.49 -16.05
CA ILE A 755 13.39 3.58 -16.44
C ILE A 755 14.85 3.17 -16.30
N SER A 756 15.73 3.78 -17.09
CA SER A 756 17.19 3.75 -16.86
C SER A 756 17.57 4.95 -15.98
N PRO A 757 17.99 4.76 -14.72
CA PRO A 757 18.34 5.89 -13.86
C PRO A 757 19.60 6.59 -14.38
N GLY A 758 19.43 7.82 -14.86
CA GLY A 758 20.54 8.65 -15.32
C GLY A 758 21.45 9.06 -14.17
N ILE A 759 22.74 9.27 -14.47
CA ILE A 759 23.75 9.67 -13.46
C ILE A 759 23.40 10.98 -12.73
N TRP A 760 22.60 11.83 -13.36
CA TRP A 760 22.15 13.11 -12.80
C TRP A 760 21.32 12.93 -11.53
N ILE A 761 20.59 11.80 -11.37
CA ILE A 761 19.79 11.48 -10.17
C ILE A 761 20.72 11.36 -8.95
N PHE A 762 21.83 10.66 -9.09
CA PHE A 762 22.81 10.45 -8.03
C PHE A 762 23.56 11.74 -7.70
N ILE A 763 23.92 12.51 -8.73
CA ILE A 763 24.58 13.81 -8.55
C ILE A 763 23.65 14.79 -7.85
N SER A 764 22.38 14.89 -8.24
CA SER A 764 21.42 15.81 -7.62
C SER A 764 21.18 15.48 -6.14
N SER A 765 21.07 14.20 -5.77
CA SER A 765 20.93 13.76 -4.38
C SER A 765 22.16 14.15 -3.53
N CYS A 766 23.37 13.98 -4.07
CA CYS A 766 24.60 14.42 -3.41
C CYS A 766 24.64 15.95 -3.26
N VAL A 767 24.27 16.69 -4.30
CA VAL A 767 24.26 18.18 -4.28
C VAL A 767 23.26 18.68 -3.25
N VAL A 768 22.04 18.13 -3.19
CA VAL A 768 21.02 18.52 -2.21
C VAL A 768 21.52 18.27 -0.78
N SER A 769 22.09 17.10 -0.50
CA SER A 769 22.61 16.77 0.83
C SER A 769 23.77 17.70 1.23
N LEU A 770 24.71 17.99 0.30
CA LEU A 770 25.81 18.91 0.53
C LEU A 770 25.33 20.35 0.73
N MET A 771 24.35 20.81 -0.03
CA MET A 771 23.74 22.13 0.16
C MET A 771 23.12 22.29 1.56
N ILE A 772 22.38 21.30 2.05
CA ILE A 772 21.82 21.31 3.41
C ILE A 772 22.94 21.43 4.46
N ALA A 773 24.01 20.64 4.31
CA ALA A 773 25.16 20.70 5.20
C ALA A 773 25.87 22.07 5.17
N VAL A 774 26.12 22.60 3.96
CA VAL A 774 26.74 23.92 3.76
C VAL A 774 25.86 25.01 4.38
N MET A 775 24.57 25.04 4.15
CA MET A 775 23.64 26.02 4.73
C MET A 775 23.64 25.96 6.26
N SER A 776 23.62 24.75 6.84
CA SER A 776 23.67 24.54 8.30
C SER A 776 24.96 25.10 8.92
N VAL A 777 26.12 24.86 8.26
CA VAL A 777 27.43 25.37 8.73
C VAL A 777 27.54 26.88 8.53
N LEU A 778 27.09 27.41 7.38
CA LEU A 778 27.16 28.84 7.06
C LEU A 778 26.40 29.67 8.09
N TRP A 779 25.13 29.28 8.36
CA TRP A 779 24.31 30.01 9.35
C TRP A 779 25.04 30.18 10.67
N GLN A 780 25.64 29.12 11.18
CA GLN A 780 26.29 29.14 12.48
C GLN A 780 27.66 29.80 12.47
N THR A 781 28.46 29.61 11.37
CA THR A 781 29.78 30.24 11.25
C THR A 781 29.66 31.76 11.15
N VAL A 782 28.69 32.26 10.38
CA VAL A 782 28.40 33.70 10.30
C VAL A 782 28.04 34.28 11.67
N GLY A 783 27.20 33.57 12.44
CA GLY A 783 26.89 33.97 13.81
C GLY A 783 28.11 34.01 14.73
N ALA A 784 29.00 33.03 14.65
CA ALA A 784 30.24 32.97 15.45
C ALA A 784 31.30 33.99 15.06
N VAL A 785 31.43 34.31 13.78
CA VAL A 785 32.40 35.30 13.28
C VAL A 785 31.97 36.74 13.58
N ARG A 786 30.68 37.00 13.70
CA ARG A 786 30.11 38.31 14.11
C ARG A 786 30.23 38.58 15.62
N SER A 787 30.49 37.55 16.45
CA SER A 787 30.70 37.74 17.90
C SER A 787 32.07 38.34 18.16
N ASN A 788 32.21 39.09 19.26
CA ASN A 788 33.41 39.83 19.58
C ASN A 788 34.66 38.93 19.79
N PRO A 789 35.75 39.07 19.02
CA PRO A 789 36.93 38.19 19.10
C PRO A 789 37.59 38.18 20.49
N SER A 790 37.46 39.28 21.28
CA SER A 790 38.05 39.42 22.62
C SER A 790 37.45 38.46 23.63
N GLU A 791 36.15 38.10 23.47
CA GLU A 791 35.51 37.12 24.32
C GLU A 791 35.98 35.68 24.06
N GLY A 792 36.47 35.40 22.84
CA GLY A 792 37.01 34.09 22.47
C GLY A 792 38.34 33.75 23.13
N ILE A 793 39.10 34.74 23.58
CA ILE A 793 40.41 34.59 24.27
C ILE A 793 40.27 34.61 25.78
N LYS A 794 39.29 35.36 26.33
CA LYS A 794 39.01 35.43 27.77
C LYS A 794 38.43 34.14 28.40
N THR A 795 38.05 33.14 27.62
CA THR A 795 37.47 31.90 28.08
C THR A 795 38.47 30.76 28.30
N GLU A 796 39.80 31.03 28.23
CA GLU A 796 40.86 30.19 28.79
C GLU A 796 41.22 30.73 30.19
#